data_3d3d25708bbafd3f054754c312703ef8
#
_entry.id   3d3d25708bbafd3f054754c312703ef8
#
_cell.length_a   1.000
_cell.length_b   1.000
_cell.length_c   1.000
_cell.angle_alpha   90.00
_cell.angle_beta   90.00
_cell.angle_gamma   90.00
#
_symmetry.space_group_name_H-M   'P 1'
#
loop_
_entity.id
_entity.type
_entity.pdbx_description
1 polymer ?
#
loop_
_entity_poly.entity_id
_entity_poly.type
_entity_poly.pdbx_seq_one_letter_code
_entity_poly.pdbx_strand_id
1 'polypeptide(L)'
;MCVCMCVCMSLIWSTIENKSTLIELKKNITKNKESEQEVLGDLKWLGLIWDEGPSSGIPDISGYGPYRQSERNNIYKQAAEKLLQEGKVYRCFCTTEELEEMKAQQEADGIPPRYDGRWRDAPEEEINKMMDAGTPYTIRFKVPEGSRVVIDDAVRGTVAWDAEATVGDFILLRSNGIPVYNFCVAVDDALMGISTVVRAEEHLTNTVRQGLVLDSLGAPRPRYAHCSLILGEDKQKLSKRHGATSCNQFRLDGFLPDAMINYLALLGWNDGTDNEIFTRDELIDAFELHRVVKSPSVFDNEKLRWVNQQHMKMLSLEVLVELVKDQFVFEDLLVEGATASGLGLINMAFATTAIARERMQTTKDAVLNAKTVLGYALPATFDELTDADSKSMIEQGNFFNLAQRILKEYDAGEFPLPNVDNPMSAFQDAISAGSDKKNSTPCEFTQSYQAHMKQMAKEVGVKGKNLFHPVRLALTGEMSGQDVTKQLSLLTLATEKDSVIDAKKASIVPLSERMDRLRAFCESIPTEFRETESKESKAEKTKSADSSGSSETTSGGPLSSTTDPKNDYEGPPITALDIRVGKITKVWEHPEADKLYCEEIDVGEDEPRMVASGLKPYLKAEDMEGRLVLVLCNLKARKLVGFPSHGMVLCASNADHTDVRLVNPPIDAKIGERITVPDFDFDNGEESAPFAENKIGKKKVFEKIAPHLLTSKYGVPEFLGRPLMTSAGVCTSPIPDGTVS
;
A
#
# COMPACT_ATOMS: atom_id res chain seq x y z
N MET A 1 -14.08 1.37 -9.20
CA MET A 1 -13.61 1.65 -7.84
C MET A 1 -14.57 2.51 -7.02
N CYS A 2 -14.98 3.71 -7.42
CA CYS A 2 -16.03 4.45 -6.68
C CYS A 2 -17.31 3.63 -6.47
N VAL A 3 -17.70 2.84 -7.48
CA VAL A 3 -18.82 1.90 -7.36
C VAL A 3 -18.51 0.82 -6.33
N CYS A 4 -17.31 0.21 -6.35
CA CYS A 4 -16.93 -0.82 -5.38
C CYS A 4 -16.87 -0.29 -3.94
N MET A 5 -16.39 0.94 -3.73
CA MET A 5 -16.38 1.57 -2.39
C MET A 5 -17.82 1.80 -1.87
N CYS A 6 -18.69 2.38 -2.70
CA CYS A 6 -20.10 2.56 -2.31
C CYS A 6 -20.79 1.21 -2.09
N VAL A 7 -20.44 0.19 -2.89
CA VAL A 7 -20.95 -1.17 -2.74
C VAL A 7 -20.42 -1.82 -1.47
N CYS A 8 -19.13 -1.70 -1.16
CA CYS A 8 -18.55 -2.22 0.09
C CYS A 8 -19.27 -1.60 1.29
N MET A 9 -19.39 -0.26 1.33
CA MET A 9 -20.08 0.42 2.42
C MET A 9 -21.56 0.05 2.51
N SER A 10 -22.25 -0.10 1.38
CA SER A 10 -23.66 -0.47 1.35
C SER A 10 -23.90 -1.91 1.81
N LEU A 11 -23.03 -2.85 1.44
CA LEU A 11 -23.16 -4.27 1.83
C LEU A 11 -22.77 -4.48 3.28
N ILE A 12 -21.72 -3.84 3.76
CA ILE A 12 -21.39 -3.83 5.19
C ILE A 12 -22.58 -3.30 6.00
N TRP A 13 -23.17 -2.16 5.57
CA TRP A 13 -24.35 -1.58 6.19
C TRP A 13 -25.57 -2.50 6.14
N SER A 14 -25.87 -3.14 5.00
CA SER A 14 -27.05 -4.01 4.85
C SER A 14 -26.95 -5.27 5.72
N THR A 15 -25.76 -5.77 5.95
CA THR A 15 -25.50 -6.92 6.82
C THR A 15 -25.79 -6.58 8.30
N ILE A 16 -25.45 -5.35 8.73
CA ILE A 16 -25.63 -4.89 10.11
C ILE A 16 -27.11 -4.64 10.45
N GLU A 17 -27.87 -3.99 9.55
CA GLU A 17 -29.23 -3.55 9.86
C GLU A 17 -30.36 -4.45 9.32
N ASN A 18 -30.06 -5.52 8.60
CA ASN A 18 -31.06 -6.41 7.98
C ASN A 18 -32.08 -5.66 7.11
N LYS A 19 -31.67 -4.58 6.43
CA LYS A 19 -32.52 -3.71 5.60
C LYS A 19 -32.14 -3.81 4.13
N SER A 20 -33.15 -3.70 3.26
CA SER A 20 -32.96 -3.69 1.81
C SER A 20 -32.20 -2.44 1.35
N THR A 21 -30.97 -2.61 0.88
CA THR A 21 -30.14 -1.55 0.33
C THR A 21 -29.93 -1.81 -1.18
N LEU A 22 -30.35 -0.89 -2.04
CA LEU A 22 -30.09 -0.97 -3.46
C LEU A 22 -28.74 -0.36 -3.80
N ILE A 23 -27.88 -1.16 -4.39
CA ILE A 23 -26.62 -0.69 -4.94
C ILE A 23 -26.87 -0.19 -6.35
N GLU A 24 -26.66 1.10 -6.55
CA GLU A 24 -26.84 1.71 -7.84
C GLU A 24 -25.66 1.43 -8.80
N LEU A 25 -25.64 0.21 -9.37
CA LEU A 25 -24.71 -0.16 -10.44
C LEU A 25 -25.08 0.55 -11.73
N LYS A 26 -24.79 1.84 -11.84
CA LYS A 26 -25.29 2.65 -12.96
C LYS A 26 -24.25 3.33 -13.82
N LYS A 27 -24.65 3.50 -15.02
CA LYS A 27 -24.30 4.32 -16.16
C LYS A 27 -23.52 3.67 -17.31
N ASN A 28 -22.69 2.64 -17.07
CA ASN A 28 -21.93 2.03 -18.19
C ASN A 28 -22.37 0.61 -18.54
N ILE A 29 -23.18 -0.03 -17.69
CA ILE A 29 -23.60 -1.43 -17.86
C ILE A 29 -24.64 -1.60 -18.97
N THR A 30 -25.37 -0.54 -19.34
CA THR A 30 -26.44 -0.61 -20.34
C THR A 30 -25.97 -0.77 -21.78
N LYS A 31 -24.66 -0.72 -22.06
CA LYS A 31 -24.16 -0.82 -23.44
C LYS A 31 -23.59 -2.17 -23.84
N ASN A 32 -23.15 -3.03 -22.90
CA ASN A 32 -22.59 -4.36 -23.22
C ASN A 32 -22.83 -5.35 -22.08
N LYS A 33 -23.32 -6.55 -22.43
CA LYS A 33 -23.43 -7.68 -21.50
C LYS A 33 -22.07 -8.06 -20.87
N GLU A 34 -20.98 -7.84 -21.56
CA GLU A 34 -19.62 -8.07 -21.10
C GLU A 34 -19.27 -7.15 -19.91
N SER A 35 -19.58 -5.86 -19.97
CA SER A 35 -19.33 -4.92 -18.87
C SER A 35 -20.16 -5.21 -17.61
N GLU A 36 -21.38 -5.77 -17.77
CA GLU A 36 -22.17 -6.24 -16.63
C GLU A 36 -21.50 -7.44 -15.97
N GLN A 37 -21.05 -8.43 -16.76
CA GLN A 37 -20.37 -9.62 -16.26
C GLN A 37 -19.05 -9.28 -15.56
N GLU A 38 -18.28 -8.31 -16.07
CA GLU A 38 -17.07 -7.83 -15.42
C GLU A 38 -17.37 -7.25 -14.03
N VAL A 39 -18.34 -6.36 -13.91
CA VAL A 39 -18.69 -5.76 -12.61
C VAL A 39 -19.21 -6.80 -11.62
N LEU A 40 -20.08 -7.70 -12.06
CA LEU A 40 -20.58 -8.77 -11.21
C LEU A 40 -19.47 -9.77 -10.82
N GLY A 41 -18.52 -10.01 -11.73
CA GLY A 41 -17.32 -10.79 -11.46
C GLY A 41 -16.40 -10.14 -10.43
N ASP A 42 -16.19 -8.83 -10.53
CA ASP A 42 -15.42 -8.03 -9.58
C ASP A 42 -16.03 -8.10 -8.17
N LEU A 43 -17.35 -7.94 -8.04
CA LEU A 43 -18.06 -8.04 -6.77
C LEU A 43 -17.93 -9.45 -6.15
N LYS A 44 -18.09 -10.49 -6.96
CA LYS A 44 -17.92 -11.88 -6.51
C LYS A 44 -16.49 -12.17 -6.06
N TRP A 45 -15.50 -11.66 -6.79
CA TRP A 45 -14.10 -11.81 -6.40
C TRP A 45 -13.81 -11.12 -5.06
N LEU A 46 -14.38 -9.92 -4.85
CA LEU A 46 -14.30 -9.23 -3.56
C LEU A 46 -15.10 -9.97 -2.45
N GLY A 47 -15.85 -11.04 -2.78
CA GLY A 47 -16.74 -11.70 -1.82
C GLY A 47 -17.94 -10.85 -1.40
N LEU A 48 -18.27 -9.83 -2.19
CA LEU A 48 -19.45 -8.98 -2.00
C LEU A 48 -20.64 -9.64 -2.67
N ILE A 49 -21.44 -10.33 -1.88
CA ILE A 49 -22.60 -11.09 -2.32
C ILE A 49 -23.83 -10.22 -2.09
N TRP A 50 -24.77 -10.24 -3.05
CA TRP A 50 -26.04 -9.52 -2.96
C TRP A 50 -27.19 -10.53 -2.91
N ASP A 51 -28.20 -10.22 -2.11
CA ASP A 51 -29.37 -11.09 -1.92
C ASP A 51 -30.33 -11.02 -3.09
N GLU A 52 -30.54 -9.83 -3.64
CA GLU A 52 -31.46 -9.57 -4.75
C GLU A 52 -30.77 -8.76 -5.85
N GLY A 53 -30.96 -9.20 -7.09
CA GLY A 53 -30.37 -8.52 -8.24
C GLY A 53 -30.08 -9.46 -9.41
N PRO A 54 -29.50 -8.95 -10.51
CA PRO A 54 -29.16 -9.78 -11.65
C PRO A 54 -28.08 -10.80 -11.25
N SER A 55 -28.30 -12.07 -11.60
CA SER A 55 -27.33 -13.16 -11.38
C SER A 55 -26.93 -13.41 -9.91
N SER A 56 -27.79 -13.08 -8.96
CA SER A 56 -27.59 -13.43 -7.54
C SER A 56 -27.48 -14.93 -7.28
N GLY A 57 -27.99 -15.75 -8.18
CA GLY A 57 -28.12 -17.21 -8.00
C GLY A 57 -29.27 -17.63 -7.07
N ILE A 58 -29.95 -16.67 -6.46
CA ILE A 58 -31.14 -16.87 -5.64
C ILE A 58 -32.35 -16.62 -6.54
N PRO A 59 -33.38 -17.51 -6.53
CA PRO A 59 -34.62 -17.24 -7.23
C PRO A 59 -35.24 -15.93 -6.74
N ASP A 60 -35.82 -15.15 -7.66
CA ASP A 60 -36.57 -13.91 -7.29
C ASP A 60 -37.83 -14.30 -6.50
N ILE A 61 -37.66 -14.41 -5.16
CA ILE A 61 -38.73 -14.78 -4.23
C ILE A 61 -39.54 -13.52 -3.85
N SER A 62 -38.92 -12.36 -3.94
CA SER A 62 -39.52 -11.07 -3.53
C SER A 62 -40.53 -10.52 -4.53
N GLY A 63 -40.41 -10.94 -5.82
CA GLY A 63 -41.24 -10.43 -6.90
C GLY A 63 -40.89 -8.98 -7.33
N TYR A 64 -39.73 -8.46 -6.93
CA TYR A 64 -39.26 -7.11 -7.31
C TYR A 64 -38.65 -7.04 -8.72
N GLY A 65 -38.28 -8.18 -9.30
CA GLY A 65 -37.75 -8.23 -10.67
C GLY A 65 -38.71 -7.76 -11.74
N PRO A 66 -38.22 -7.57 -12.98
CA PRO A 66 -36.83 -7.72 -13.41
C PRO A 66 -35.93 -6.59 -12.88
N TYR A 67 -34.66 -6.86 -12.62
CA TYR A 67 -33.73 -5.88 -12.00
C TYR A 67 -33.00 -5.00 -13.03
N ARG A 68 -33.00 -5.36 -14.31
CA ARG A 68 -32.38 -4.53 -15.35
C ARG A 68 -33.36 -3.47 -15.85
N GLN A 69 -32.95 -2.23 -15.82
CA GLN A 69 -33.81 -1.09 -16.27
C GLN A 69 -34.28 -1.25 -17.73
N SER A 70 -33.44 -1.84 -18.58
CA SER A 70 -33.84 -2.12 -20.00
C SER A 70 -35.03 -3.08 -20.13
N GLU A 71 -35.30 -3.89 -19.12
CA GLU A 71 -36.39 -4.85 -19.07
C GLU A 71 -37.66 -4.27 -18.43
N ARG A 72 -37.60 -3.06 -17.86
CA ARG A 72 -38.66 -2.39 -17.09
C ARG A 72 -39.38 -1.22 -17.83
N ASN A 73 -39.14 -1.02 -19.13
CA ASN A 73 -39.68 0.09 -19.87
C ASN A 73 -41.19 0.27 -19.75
N ASN A 74 -41.97 -0.82 -19.69
CA ASN A 74 -43.42 -0.76 -19.52
C ASN A 74 -43.82 -0.22 -18.14
N ILE A 75 -43.07 -0.58 -17.09
CA ILE A 75 -43.31 -0.06 -15.75
C ILE A 75 -43.13 1.46 -15.71
N TYR A 76 -42.04 1.94 -16.31
CA TYR A 76 -41.79 3.40 -16.37
C TYR A 76 -42.84 4.15 -17.17
N LYS A 77 -43.32 3.58 -18.29
CA LYS A 77 -44.40 4.19 -19.08
C LYS A 77 -45.69 4.29 -18.28
N GLN A 78 -46.09 3.23 -17.58
CA GLN A 78 -47.28 3.23 -16.72
C GLN A 78 -47.16 4.26 -15.58
N ALA A 79 -45.97 4.37 -14.94
CA ALA A 79 -45.73 5.38 -13.93
C ALA A 79 -45.84 6.81 -14.48
N ALA A 80 -45.31 7.07 -15.72
CA ALA A 80 -45.40 8.37 -16.36
C ALA A 80 -46.84 8.70 -16.77
N GLU A 81 -47.60 7.72 -17.26
CA GLU A 81 -49.02 7.87 -17.61
C GLU A 81 -49.88 8.24 -16.38
N LYS A 82 -49.63 7.54 -15.24
CA LYS A 82 -50.28 7.88 -13.97
C LYS A 82 -50.01 9.34 -13.57
N LEU A 83 -48.74 9.76 -13.59
CA LEU A 83 -48.35 11.13 -13.27
C LEU A 83 -48.95 12.17 -14.25
N LEU A 84 -49.15 11.80 -15.52
CA LEU A 84 -49.78 12.64 -16.51
C LEU A 84 -51.29 12.84 -16.20
N GLN A 85 -51.99 11.78 -15.85
CA GLN A 85 -53.39 11.82 -15.42
C GLN A 85 -53.59 12.66 -14.16
N GLU A 86 -52.60 12.63 -13.25
CA GLU A 86 -52.61 13.43 -12.01
C GLU A 86 -52.16 14.88 -12.21
N GLY A 87 -51.78 15.28 -13.45
CA GLY A 87 -51.31 16.65 -13.76
C GLY A 87 -49.94 17.01 -13.16
N LYS A 88 -49.18 16.01 -12.73
CA LYS A 88 -47.81 16.17 -12.15
C LYS A 88 -46.75 16.32 -13.24
N VAL A 89 -47.05 15.93 -14.44
CA VAL A 89 -46.20 16.00 -15.61
C VAL A 89 -47.02 16.53 -16.83
N TYR A 90 -46.33 16.95 -17.86
CA TYR A 90 -46.95 17.45 -19.08
C TYR A 90 -46.17 17.07 -20.35
N ARG A 91 -46.84 17.18 -21.51
CA ARG A 91 -46.23 16.95 -22.82
C ARG A 91 -45.51 18.21 -23.26
N CYS A 92 -44.26 18.06 -23.69
CA CYS A 92 -43.46 19.17 -24.24
C CYS A 92 -43.02 18.81 -25.66
N PHE A 93 -43.37 19.68 -26.60
CA PHE A 93 -43.14 19.51 -28.04
C PHE A 93 -41.91 20.28 -28.53
N CYS A 94 -41.10 20.87 -27.65
CA CYS A 94 -39.86 21.55 -28.02
C CYS A 94 -38.93 20.61 -28.77
N THR A 95 -38.38 21.08 -29.89
CA THR A 95 -37.31 20.38 -30.61
C THR A 95 -35.98 20.54 -29.92
N THR A 96 -34.99 19.76 -30.34
CA THR A 96 -33.62 19.87 -29.79
C THR A 96 -33.02 21.24 -30.14
N GLU A 97 -33.26 21.71 -31.34
CA GLU A 97 -32.78 22.98 -31.86
C GLU A 97 -33.33 24.17 -31.06
N GLU A 98 -34.66 24.19 -30.79
CA GLU A 98 -35.28 25.22 -29.94
C GLU A 98 -34.71 25.23 -28.52
N LEU A 99 -34.39 24.05 -27.96
CA LEU A 99 -33.79 23.96 -26.63
C LEU A 99 -32.33 24.41 -26.62
N GLU A 100 -31.57 24.17 -27.68
CA GLU A 100 -30.20 24.65 -27.84
C GLU A 100 -30.15 26.17 -28.04
N GLU A 101 -31.07 26.74 -28.87
CA GLU A 101 -31.21 28.19 -29.04
C GLU A 101 -31.54 28.87 -27.69
N MET A 102 -32.53 28.33 -26.98
CA MET A 102 -32.91 28.83 -25.66
C MET A 102 -31.72 28.82 -24.68
N LYS A 103 -30.98 27.75 -24.68
CA LYS A 103 -29.78 27.62 -23.84
C LYS A 103 -28.72 28.67 -24.23
N ALA A 104 -28.41 28.79 -25.50
CA ALA A 104 -27.44 29.76 -26.01
C ALA A 104 -27.84 31.21 -25.68
N GLN A 105 -29.12 31.54 -25.76
CA GLN A 105 -29.62 32.86 -25.39
C GLN A 105 -29.45 33.11 -23.88
N GLN A 106 -29.84 32.15 -23.05
CA GLN A 106 -29.69 32.29 -21.59
C GLN A 106 -28.21 32.41 -21.16
N GLU A 107 -27.32 31.66 -21.80
CA GLU A 107 -25.87 31.78 -21.56
C GLU A 107 -25.35 33.16 -22.00
N ALA A 108 -25.81 33.70 -23.10
CA ALA A 108 -25.47 35.05 -23.55
C ALA A 108 -25.96 36.13 -22.58
N ASP A 109 -27.11 35.93 -21.96
CA ASP A 109 -27.72 36.83 -20.97
C ASP A 109 -27.15 36.64 -19.55
N GLY A 110 -26.18 35.68 -19.36
CA GLY A 110 -25.58 35.35 -18.06
C GLY A 110 -26.54 34.64 -17.12
N ILE A 111 -27.61 34.03 -17.63
CA ILE A 111 -28.59 33.26 -16.85
C ILE A 111 -28.24 31.76 -16.94
N PRO A 112 -28.24 31.03 -15.83
CA PRO A 112 -28.05 29.59 -15.88
C PRO A 112 -29.06 28.88 -16.78
N PRO A 113 -28.64 28.05 -17.76
CA PRO A 113 -29.52 27.39 -18.71
C PRO A 113 -30.60 26.53 -18.04
N ARG A 114 -31.85 26.81 -18.31
CA ARG A 114 -33.00 26.02 -17.87
C ARG A 114 -34.15 26.10 -18.88
N TYR A 115 -35.00 25.09 -18.83
CA TYR A 115 -36.22 25.10 -19.66
C TYR A 115 -37.16 26.25 -19.23
N ASP A 116 -37.71 26.98 -20.17
CA ASP A 116 -38.52 28.19 -19.95
C ASP A 116 -39.98 27.90 -19.54
N GLY A 117 -40.42 26.65 -19.60
CA GLY A 117 -41.77 26.27 -19.21
C GLY A 117 -42.86 26.51 -20.28
N ARG A 118 -42.51 26.86 -21.52
CA ARG A 118 -43.51 27.24 -22.56
C ARG A 118 -44.64 26.24 -22.78
N TRP A 119 -44.45 24.96 -22.53
CA TRP A 119 -45.46 23.90 -22.60
C TRP A 119 -46.08 23.53 -21.27
N ARG A 120 -45.65 24.12 -20.19
CA ARG A 120 -46.05 23.76 -18.80
C ARG A 120 -47.57 23.95 -18.59
N ASP A 121 -48.11 25.03 -19.07
CA ASP A 121 -49.51 25.43 -18.92
C ASP A 121 -50.15 25.75 -20.30
N ALA A 122 -49.67 25.06 -21.35
CA ALA A 122 -50.20 25.22 -22.68
C ALA A 122 -51.67 24.82 -22.76
N PRO A 123 -52.51 25.54 -23.55
CA PRO A 123 -53.93 25.21 -23.75
C PRO A 123 -54.11 23.79 -24.28
N GLU A 124 -55.12 23.08 -23.80
CA GLU A 124 -55.43 21.72 -24.24
C GLU A 124 -55.68 21.62 -25.76
N GLU A 125 -56.25 22.64 -26.36
CA GLU A 125 -56.46 22.76 -27.82
C GLU A 125 -55.14 22.74 -28.58
N GLU A 126 -54.12 23.41 -28.08
CA GLU A 126 -52.78 23.45 -28.68
C GLU A 126 -52.09 22.10 -28.56
N ILE A 127 -52.16 21.51 -27.39
CA ILE A 127 -51.64 20.15 -27.12
C ILE A 127 -52.27 19.14 -28.06
N ASN A 128 -53.60 19.14 -28.18
CA ASN A 128 -54.34 18.23 -29.05
C ASN A 128 -53.97 18.45 -30.53
N LYS A 129 -53.85 19.70 -30.99
CA LYS A 129 -53.39 20.04 -32.35
C LYS A 129 -52.02 19.44 -32.66
N MET A 130 -51.09 19.51 -31.72
CA MET A 130 -49.74 18.92 -31.87
C MET A 130 -49.78 17.38 -31.86
N MET A 131 -50.64 16.80 -31.01
CA MET A 131 -50.86 15.36 -30.97
C MET A 131 -51.49 14.85 -32.29
N ASP A 132 -52.52 15.51 -32.80
CA ASP A 132 -53.19 15.16 -34.06
C ASP A 132 -52.24 15.27 -35.25
N ALA A 133 -51.32 16.22 -35.22
CA ALA A 133 -50.26 16.37 -36.21
C ALA A 133 -49.17 15.28 -36.11
N GLY A 134 -49.21 14.42 -35.10
CA GLY A 134 -48.21 13.37 -34.87
C GLY A 134 -46.83 13.92 -34.44
N THR A 135 -46.77 15.12 -33.88
CA THR A 135 -45.51 15.77 -33.46
C THR A 135 -44.87 15.00 -32.30
N PRO A 136 -43.60 14.63 -32.38
CA PRO A 136 -42.91 13.99 -31.30
C PRO A 136 -42.86 14.87 -30.03
N TYR A 137 -43.07 14.28 -28.88
CA TYR A 137 -43.06 15.00 -27.61
C TYR A 137 -42.27 14.25 -26.53
N THR A 138 -41.78 14.99 -25.55
CA THR A 138 -41.20 14.47 -24.31
C THR A 138 -42.20 14.63 -23.17
N ILE A 139 -42.10 13.77 -22.14
CA ILE A 139 -42.83 13.98 -20.89
C ILE A 139 -41.93 14.70 -19.92
N ARG A 140 -42.33 15.87 -19.43
CA ARG A 140 -41.62 16.67 -18.43
C ARG A 140 -42.31 16.67 -17.10
N PHE A 141 -41.51 16.61 -16.05
CA PHE A 141 -41.94 16.77 -14.66
C PHE A 141 -42.26 18.26 -14.43
N LYS A 142 -43.42 18.53 -13.83
CA LYS A 142 -43.87 19.85 -13.44
C LYS A 142 -43.40 20.13 -11.99
N VAL A 143 -42.25 20.82 -11.87
CA VAL A 143 -41.71 21.15 -10.54
C VAL A 143 -42.69 22.14 -9.86
N PRO A 144 -43.19 21.83 -8.64
CA PRO A 144 -44.12 22.75 -7.95
C PRO A 144 -43.41 24.07 -7.63
N GLU A 145 -44.10 25.18 -7.86
CA GLU A 145 -43.58 26.53 -7.62
C GLU A 145 -43.26 26.73 -6.14
N GLY A 146 -42.11 27.38 -5.86
CA GLY A 146 -41.63 27.61 -4.50
C GLY A 146 -41.32 26.37 -3.72
N SER A 147 -41.21 25.19 -4.37
CA SER A 147 -40.92 23.93 -3.68
C SER A 147 -39.51 23.88 -3.20
N ARG A 148 -39.37 23.42 -1.96
CA ARG A 148 -38.07 23.18 -1.30
C ARG A 148 -37.88 21.69 -1.02
N VAL A 149 -36.77 21.15 -1.51
CA VAL A 149 -36.37 19.77 -1.19
C VAL A 149 -35.33 19.80 -0.07
N VAL A 150 -35.64 19.16 1.04
CA VAL A 150 -34.73 19.01 2.19
C VAL A 150 -34.43 17.53 2.35
N ILE A 151 -33.18 17.21 2.53
CA ILE A 151 -32.69 15.85 2.74
C ILE A 151 -31.80 15.87 3.97
N ASP A 152 -32.01 14.93 4.87
CA ASP A 152 -31.10 14.65 5.96
C ASP A 152 -30.17 13.51 5.53
N ASP A 153 -28.98 13.88 5.00
CA ASP A 153 -28.00 12.95 4.47
C ASP A 153 -27.10 12.44 5.61
N ALA A 154 -26.97 11.13 5.70
CA ALA A 154 -26.22 10.50 6.79
C ALA A 154 -24.74 10.90 6.85
N VAL A 155 -24.17 11.32 5.71
CA VAL A 155 -22.76 11.75 5.60
C VAL A 155 -22.66 13.27 5.55
N ARG A 156 -23.48 13.93 4.70
CA ARG A 156 -23.39 15.38 4.44
C ARG A 156 -24.13 16.23 5.47
N GLY A 157 -25.03 15.60 6.24
CA GLY A 157 -25.98 16.30 7.11
C GLY A 157 -27.14 16.88 6.33
N THR A 158 -27.86 17.82 6.89
CA THR A 158 -29.05 18.43 6.27
C THR A 158 -28.65 19.31 5.10
N VAL A 159 -29.14 18.96 3.90
CA VAL A 159 -28.96 19.72 2.65
C VAL A 159 -30.34 20.14 2.13
N ALA A 160 -30.46 21.39 1.73
CA ALA A 160 -31.73 21.96 1.25
C ALA A 160 -31.54 22.71 -0.05
N TRP A 161 -32.45 22.51 -0.97
CA TRP A 161 -32.46 23.16 -2.26
C TRP A 161 -33.81 23.85 -2.53
N ASP A 162 -33.76 24.98 -3.17
CA ASP A 162 -34.88 25.50 -3.98
C ASP A 162 -34.98 24.62 -5.22
N ALA A 163 -36.05 23.84 -5.33
CA ALA A 163 -36.15 22.86 -6.40
C ALA A 163 -36.32 23.51 -7.78
N GLU A 164 -37.10 24.61 -7.85
CA GLU A 164 -37.33 25.32 -9.09
C GLU A 164 -36.06 25.98 -9.62
N ALA A 165 -35.30 26.65 -8.74
CA ALA A 165 -34.03 27.26 -9.09
C ALA A 165 -32.95 26.25 -9.45
N THR A 166 -32.93 25.07 -8.75
CA THR A 166 -31.87 24.08 -8.90
C THR A 166 -32.05 23.16 -10.09
N VAL A 167 -33.27 22.69 -10.38
CA VAL A 167 -33.50 21.65 -11.39
C VAL A 167 -34.47 22.05 -12.49
N GLY A 168 -35.36 23.02 -12.23
CA GLY A 168 -36.42 23.41 -13.18
C GLY A 168 -37.27 22.21 -13.63
N ASP A 169 -38.13 22.41 -14.60
CA ASP A 169 -38.91 21.32 -15.21
C ASP A 169 -37.99 20.41 -16.03
N PHE A 170 -37.95 19.12 -15.70
CA PHE A 170 -37.03 18.15 -16.27
C PHE A 170 -37.73 16.99 -16.98
N ILE A 171 -37.05 16.40 -17.97
CA ILE A 171 -37.61 15.31 -18.78
C ILE A 171 -37.65 14.01 -17.94
N LEU A 172 -38.79 13.28 -18.04
CA LEU A 172 -38.93 11.90 -17.52
C LEU A 172 -38.89 10.87 -18.65
N LEU A 173 -39.61 11.11 -19.76
CA LEU A 173 -39.56 10.28 -20.97
C LEU A 173 -39.09 11.09 -22.15
N ARG A 174 -38.17 10.53 -22.92
CA ARG A 174 -37.74 11.09 -24.21
C ARG A 174 -38.83 10.91 -25.27
N SER A 175 -38.73 11.60 -26.40
CA SER A 175 -39.68 11.50 -27.53
C SER A 175 -39.81 10.08 -28.10
N ASN A 176 -38.78 9.24 -27.95
CA ASN A 176 -38.86 7.83 -28.34
C ASN A 176 -39.46 6.93 -27.24
N GLY A 177 -39.99 7.50 -26.15
CA GLY A 177 -40.57 6.78 -25.02
C GLY A 177 -39.57 6.12 -24.07
N ILE A 178 -38.26 6.35 -24.26
CA ILE A 178 -37.24 5.83 -23.36
C ILE A 178 -37.13 6.73 -22.11
N PRO A 179 -37.21 6.19 -20.90
CA PRO A 179 -37.10 6.96 -19.66
C PRO A 179 -35.70 7.50 -19.44
N VAL A 180 -35.58 8.61 -18.71
CA VAL A 180 -34.31 9.14 -18.28
C VAL A 180 -33.92 8.54 -16.93
N TYR A 181 -32.63 8.57 -16.66
CA TYR A 181 -31.98 8.00 -15.46
C TYR A 181 -32.70 8.33 -14.15
N ASN A 182 -32.87 9.59 -13.80
CA ASN A 182 -33.45 10.00 -12.51
C ASN A 182 -34.89 9.51 -12.34
N PHE A 183 -35.64 9.34 -13.42
CA PHE A 183 -36.99 8.80 -13.37
C PHE A 183 -36.99 7.29 -13.14
N CYS A 184 -36.15 6.54 -13.87
CA CYS A 184 -36.01 5.10 -13.65
C CYS A 184 -35.66 4.78 -12.20
N VAL A 185 -34.67 5.50 -11.64
CA VAL A 185 -34.23 5.29 -10.25
C VAL A 185 -35.35 5.52 -9.27
N ALA A 186 -36.04 6.66 -9.37
CA ALA A 186 -37.10 6.96 -8.42
C ALA A 186 -38.27 5.96 -8.49
N VAL A 187 -38.63 5.49 -9.70
CA VAL A 187 -39.66 4.45 -9.87
C VAL A 187 -39.17 3.11 -9.29
N ASP A 188 -37.90 2.75 -9.54
CA ASP A 188 -37.33 1.51 -9.03
C ASP A 188 -37.24 1.54 -7.49
N ASP A 189 -36.74 2.63 -6.92
CA ASP A 189 -36.64 2.82 -5.46
C ASP A 189 -38.02 2.70 -4.79
N ALA A 190 -39.04 3.29 -5.43
CA ALA A 190 -40.43 3.22 -4.94
C ALA A 190 -40.99 1.79 -4.96
N LEU A 191 -40.85 1.09 -6.09
CA LEU A 191 -41.45 -0.21 -6.33
C LEU A 191 -40.70 -1.36 -5.66
N MET A 192 -39.39 -1.21 -5.49
CA MET A 192 -38.53 -2.20 -4.81
C MET A 192 -38.44 -1.92 -3.29
N GLY A 193 -39.10 -0.88 -2.77
CA GLY A 193 -39.14 -0.59 -1.35
C GLY A 193 -37.76 -0.25 -0.76
N ILE A 194 -36.94 0.50 -1.51
CA ILE A 194 -35.59 0.86 -1.09
C ILE A 194 -35.63 1.75 0.14
N SER A 195 -34.99 1.30 1.22
CA SER A 195 -34.94 2.03 2.49
C SER A 195 -33.73 2.96 2.60
N THR A 196 -32.60 2.63 1.96
CA THR A 196 -31.36 3.39 2.08
C THR A 196 -30.59 3.39 0.75
N VAL A 197 -30.08 4.58 0.36
CA VAL A 197 -29.25 4.79 -0.84
C VAL A 197 -27.88 5.31 -0.41
N VAL A 198 -26.83 4.52 -0.66
CA VAL A 198 -25.42 4.91 -0.45
C VAL A 198 -24.76 5.07 -1.81
N ARG A 199 -24.23 6.27 -2.11
CA ARG A 199 -23.64 6.56 -3.42
C ARG A 199 -22.66 7.73 -3.39
N ALA A 200 -21.96 8.00 -4.49
CA ALA A 200 -21.02 9.11 -4.59
C ALA A 200 -21.74 10.47 -4.57
N GLU A 201 -21.10 11.48 -3.98
CA GLU A 201 -21.62 12.85 -3.84
C GLU A 201 -21.95 13.56 -5.16
N GLU A 202 -21.38 13.13 -6.29
CA GLU A 202 -21.74 13.66 -7.60
C GLU A 202 -23.23 13.47 -7.97
N HIS A 203 -23.91 12.58 -7.26
CA HIS A 203 -25.35 12.34 -7.40
C HIS A 203 -26.22 13.18 -6.47
N LEU A 204 -25.65 14.07 -5.69
CA LEU A 204 -26.37 14.86 -4.69
C LEU A 204 -27.49 15.70 -5.33
N THR A 205 -27.24 16.35 -6.48
CA THR A 205 -28.26 17.10 -7.23
C THR A 205 -29.29 16.20 -7.92
N ASN A 206 -28.95 14.94 -8.21
CA ASN A 206 -29.91 13.97 -8.74
C ASN A 206 -30.96 13.63 -7.70
N THR A 207 -30.61 13.65 -6.42
CA THR A 207 -31.52 13.37 -5.30
C THR A 207 -32.70 14.35 -5.26
N VAL A 208 -32.48 15.59 -5.68
CA VAL A 208 -33.57 16.58 -5.79
C VAL A 208 -34.64 16.10 -6.78
N ARG A 209 -34.23 15.67 -7.99
CA ARG A 209 -35.15 15.16 -9.01
C ARG A 209 -35.85 13.87 -8.57
N GLN A 210 -35.06 12.95 -8.01
CA GLN A 210 -35.59 11.67 -7.55
C GLN A 210 -36.59 11.86 -6.40
N GLY A 211 -36.26 12.73 -5.42
CA GLY A 211 -37.15 13.06 -4.31
C GLY A 211 -38.47 13.65 -4.75
N LEU A 212 -38.47 14.57 -5.73
CA LEU A 212 -39.70 15.14 -6.31
C LEU A 212 -40.58 14.10 -7.01
N VAL A 213 -39.94 13.16 -7.73
CA VAL A 213 -40.68 12.06 -8.40
C VAL A 213 -41.25 11.10 -7.35
N LEU A 214 -40.46 10.69 -6.31
CA LEU A 214 -40.95 9.84 -5.22
C LEU A 214 -42.18 10.45 -4.52
N ASP A 215 -42.10 11.73 -4.17
CA ASP A 215 -43.20 12.43 -3.52
C ASP A 215 -44.46 12.42 -4.41
N SER A 216 -44.29 12.63 -5.74
CA SER A 216 -45.40 12.64 -6.70
C SER A 216 -45.97 11.24 -6.91
N LEU A 217 -45.21 10.19 -6.75
CA LEU A 217 -45.68 8.79 -6.78
C LEU A 217 -46.34 8.37 -5.45
N GLY A 218 -46.23 9.19 -4.39
CA GLY A 218 -46.72 8.87 -3.06
C GLY A 218 -45.85 7.86 -2.35
N ALA A 219 -44.55 7.69 -2.72
CA ALA A 219 -43.62 6.78 -2.16
C ALA A 219 -42.73 7.48 -1.12
N PRO A 220 -42.33 6.77 -0.04
CA PRO A 220 -41.40 7.32 0.94
C PRO A 220 -40.03 7.54 0.29
N ARG A 221 -39.35 8.63 0.68
CA ARG A 221 -37.96 8.84 0.30
C ARG A 221 -37.05 7.90 1.10
N PRO A 222 -36.07 7.24 0.46
CA PRO A 222 -35.07 6.48 1.18
C PRO A 222 -34.17 7.39 2.04
N ARG A 223 -33.48 6.81 3.03
CA ARG A 223 -32.37 7.48 3.71
C ARG A 223 -31.20 7.59 2.73
N TYR A 224 -30.56 8.75 2.66
CA TYR A 224 -29.45 8.98 1.75
C TYR A 224 -28.12 9.08 2.49
N ALA A 225 -27.05 8.60 1.85
CA ALA A 225 -25.68 8.76 2.30
C ALA A 225 -24.78 9.02 1.04
N HIS A 226 -24.33 10.26 0.89
CA HIS A 226 -23.51 10.67 -0.23
C HIS A 226 -22.03 10.67 0.18
N CYS A 227 -21.31 9.60 -0.21
CA CYS A 227 -19.88 9.43 0.06
C CYS A 227 -19.03 10.35 -0.81
N SER A 228 -17.88 10.75 -0.27
CA SER A 228 -16.91 11.60 -0.95
C SER A 228 -16.31 10.91 -2.18
N LEU A 229 -15.77 11.71 -3.09
CA LEU A 229 -15.03 11.21 -4.25
C LEU A 229 -13.67 10.66 -3.84
N ILE A 230 -13.21 9.63 -4.55
CA ILE A 230 -11.83 9.18 -4.50
C ILE A 230 -11.06 9.94 -5.57
N LEU A 231 -9.93 10.52 -5.15
CA LEU A 231 -9.03 11.30 -6.00
C LEU A 231 -7.78 10.48 -6.32
N GLY A 232 -7.13 10.78 -7.44
CA GLY A 232 -5.76 10.34 -7.71
C GLY A 232 -4.76 11.25 -6.98
N GLU A 233 -3.48 10.94 -7.11
CA GLU A 233 -2.38 11.74 -6.54
C GLU A 233 -2.37 13.18 -7.06
N ASP A 234 -2.86 13.40 -8.29
CA ASP A 234 -3.05 14.72 -8.91
C ASP A 234 -4.26 15.50 -8.35
N LYS A 235 -4.90 14.98 -7.29
CA LYS A 235 -6.13 15.53 -6.68
C LYS A 235 -7.31 15.68 -7.63
N GLN A 236 -7.27 15.01 -8.78
CA GLN A 236 -8.40 14.91 -9.69
C GLN A 236 -9.17 13.61 -9.43
N LYS A 237 -10.44 13.56 -9.87
CA LYS A 237 -11.25 12.35 -9.74
C LYS A 237 -10.51 11.13 -10.30
N LEU A 238 -10.40 10.08 -9.51
CA LEU A 238 -9.74 8.83 -9.90
C LEU A 238 -10.33 8.30 -11.21
N SER A 239 -9.47 8.02 -12.19
CA SER A 239 -9.84 7.59 -13.54
C SER A 239 -8.79 6.64 -14.12
N LYS A 240 -9.08 6.00 -15.24
CA LYS A 240 -8.17 5.05 -15.93
C LYS A 240 -6.78 5.61 -16.24
N ARG A 241 -6.62 6.94 -16.33
CA ARG A 241 -5.30 7.57 -16.54
C ARG A 241 -4.35 7.47 -15.34
N HIS A 242 -4.88 7.14 -14.16
CA HIS A 242 -4.10 6.98 -12.93
C HIS A 242 -3.59 5.53 -12.71
N GLY A 243 -3.56 4.71 -13.76
CA GLY A 243 -3.11 3.32 -13.71
C GLY A 243 -4.25 2.33 -13.46
N ALA A 244 -3.98 1.29 -12.68
CA ALA A 244 -4.96 0.25 -12.36
C ALA A 244 -6.16 0.86 -11.62
N THR A 245 -7.35 0.70 -12.19
CA THR A 245 -8.62 1.22 -11.63
C THR A 245 -9.76 0.22 -11.69
N SER A 246 -9.52 -1.00 -12.19
CA SER A 246 -10.47 -2.12 -12.15
C SER A 246 -10.05 -3.15 -11.12
N CYS A 247 -11.03 -3.78 -10.47
CA CYS A 247 -10.75 -4.85 -9.52
C CYS A 247 -10.03 -6.03 -10.18
N ASN A 248 -10.38 -6.34 -11.43
CA ASN A 248 -9.73 -7.41 -12.17
C ASN A 248 -8.23 -7.16 -12.37
N GLN A 249 -7.81 -5.91 -12.61
CA GLN A 249 -6.39 -5.59 -12.71
C GLN A 249 -5.66 -5.84 -11.38
N PHE A 250 -6.23 -5.42 -10.25
CA PHE A 250 -5.65 -5.68 -8.92
C PHE A 250 -5.59 -7.17 -8.61
N ARG A 251 -6.59 -7.95 -9.03
CA ARG A 251 -6.57 -9.40 -8.94
C ARG A 251 -5.39 -10.00 -9.71
N LEU A 252 -5.18 -9.58 -10.96
CA LEU A 252 -4.06 -10.03 -11.80
C LEU A 252 -2.70 -9.57 -11.25
N ASP A 253 -2.65 -8.43 -10.58
CA ASP A 253 -1.46 -7.93 -9.89
C ASP A 253 -1.23 -8.59 -8.52
N GLY A 254 -2.08 -9.55 -8.14
CA GLY A 254 -1.88 -10.40 -6.97
C GLY A 254 -2.30 -9.78 -5.63
N PHE A 255 -3.24 -8.83 -5.66
CA PHE A 255 -3.88 -8.32 -4.45
C PHE A 255 -4.95 -9.28 -3.93
N LEU A 256 -5.08 -9.34 -2.59
CA LEU A 256 -6.09 -10.13 -1.92
C LEU A 256 -7.43 -9.39 -1.87
N PRO A 257 -8.57 -10.08 -2.03
CA PRO A 257 -9.89 -9.46 -1.95
C PRO A 257 -10.16 -8.80 -0.60
N ASP A 258 -9.78 -9.42 0.51
CA ASP A 258 -9.99 -8.87 1.86
C ASP A 258 -9.11 -7.63 2.12
N ALA A 259 -7.88 -7.60 1.60
CA ALA A 259 -7.03 -6.43 1.64
C ALA A 259 -7.62 -5.26 0.83
N MET A 260 -8.18 -5.57 -0.34
CA MET A 260 -8.88 -4.57 -1.17
C MET A 260 -10.09 -3.98 -0.44
N ILE A 261 -10.91 -4.81 0.20
CA ILE A 261 -12.07 -4.34 0.98
C ILE A 261 -11.62 -3.47 2.15
N ASN A 262 -10.65 -3.94 2.92
CA ASN A 262 -10.10 -3.18 4.03
C ASN A 262 -9.61 -1.79 3.56
N TYR A 263 -8.79 -1.77 2.52
CA TYR A 263 -8.26 -0.51 1.98
C TYR A 263 -9.37 0.41 1.44
N LEU A 264 -10.34 -0.13 0.70
CA LEU A 264 -11.46 0.65 0.18
C LEU A 264 -12.34 1.24 1.29
N ALA A 265 -12.50 0.54 2.40
CA ALA A 265 -13.19 1.07 3.58
C ALA A 265 -12.45 2.29 4.16
N LEU A 266 -11.13 2.21 4.31
CA LEU A 266 -10.29 3.31 4.82
C LEU A 266 -10.30 4.56 3.94
N LEU A 267 -10.67 4.46 2.66
CA LEU A 267 -10.77 5.61 1.75
C LEU A 267 -11.95 6.56 2.03
N GLY A 268 -12.61 6.43 3.14
CA GLY A 268 -13.70 7.35 3.49
C GLY A 268 -14.37 7.01 4.80
N TRP A 269 -13.79 6.08 5.56
CA TRP A 269 -14.30 5.67 6.85
C TRP A 269 -13.14 5.32 7.80
N ASN A 270 -13.36 5.47 9.09
CA ASN A 270 -12.51 4.96 10.16
C ASN A 270 -13.38 4.59 11.38
N ASP A 271 -12.87 3.70 12.21
CA ASP A 271 -13.53 3.24 13.42
C ASP A 271 -13.35 4.19 14.63
N GLY A 272 -12.60 5.29 14.42
CA GLY A 272 -12.26 6.26 15.48
C GLY A 272 -11.00 5.89 16.26
N THR A 273 -10.27 4.86 15.84
CA THR A 273 -8.97 4.46 16.36
C THR A 273 -7.89 4.64 15.29
N ASP A 274 -6.63 4.34 15.63
CA ASP A 274 -5.51 4.32 14.68
C ASP A 274 -5.38 2.95 13.97
N ASN A 275 -6.32 2.03 14.18
CA ASN A 275 -6.29 0.73 13.52
C ASN A 275 -6.56 0.89 12.01
N GLU A 276 -5.74 0.28 11.19
CA GLU A 276 -5.85 0.31 9.73
C GLU A 276 -5.99 -1.10 9.12
N ILE A 277 -5.82 -2.14 9.92
CA ILE A 277 -5.91 -3.53 9.46
C ILE A 277 -7.11 -4.20 10.12
N PHE A 278 -8.06 -4.56 9.30
CA PHE A 278 -9.32 -5.18 9.71
C PHE A 278 -9.56 -6.44 8.88
N THR A 279 -9.95 -7.50 9.53
CA THR A 279 -10.64 -8.61 8.86
C THR A 279 -12.01 -8.17 8.38
N ARG A 280 -12.64 -8.95 7.53
CA ARG A 280 -14.00 -8.67 7.04
C ARG A 280 -15.01 -8.60 8.17
N ASP A 281 -14.95 -9.52 9.12
CA ASP A 281 -15.87 -9.58 10.24
C ASP A 281 -15.69 -8.37 11.17
N GLU A 282 -14.43 -7.98 11.45
CA GLU A 282 -14.15 -6.76 12.21
C GLU A 282 -14.65 -5.50 11.52
N LEU A 283 -14.56 -5.41 10.17
CA LEU A 283 -15.12 -4.30 9.41
C LEU A 283 -16.66 -4.25 9.53
N ILE A 284 -17.31 -5.41 9.46
CA ILE A 284 -18.77 -5.51 9.60
C ILE A 284 -19.19 -5.05 11.00
N ASP A 285 -18.49 -5.50 12.03
CA ASP A 285 -18.82 -5.19 13.43
C ASP A 285 -18.53 -3.71 13.78
N ALA A 286 -17.48 -3.12 13.20
CA ALA A 286 -17.07 -1.75 13.51
C ALA A 286 -17.75 -0.69 12.64
N PHE A 287 -18.34 -1.07 11.48
CA PHE A 287 -18.83 -0.11 10.50
C PHE A 287 -20.07 0.65 10.98
N GLU A 288 -19.97 1.98 11.02
CA GLU A 288 -21.08 2.88 11.30
C GLU A 288 -21.15 3.97 10.22
N LEU A 289 -22.32 4.12 9.59
CA LEU A 289 -22.53 5.05 8.46
C LEU A 289 -22.24 6.52 8.83
N HIS A 290 -22.47 6.91 10.07
CA HIS A 290 -22.22 8.28 10.54
C HIS A 290 -20.71 8.61 10.68
N ARG A 291 -19.84 7.60 10.68
CA ARG A 291 -18.38 7.76 10.70
C ARG A 291 -17.78 7.93 9.29
N VAL A 292 -18.61 7.88 8.25
CA VAL A 292 -18.15 8.14 6.89
C VAL A 292 -17.71 9.60 6.74
N VAL A 293 -16.50 9.79 6.23
CA VAL A 293 -15.81 11.09 6.18
C VAL A 293 -16.34 11.94 5.03
N LYS A 294 -16.53 13.25 5.28
CA LYS A 294 -17.01 14.22 4.27
C LYS A 294 -15.95 14.66 3.28
N SER A 295 -14.67 14.55 3.64
CA SER A 295 -13.56 14.98 2.79
C SER A 295 -13.21 13.93 1.75
N PRO A 296 -12.83 14.32 0.53
CA PRO A 296 -12.31 13.39 -0.47
C PRO A 296 -11.05 12.69 0.04
N SER A 297 -10.90 11.41 -0.32
CA SER A 297 -9.71 10.61 -0.01
C SER A 297 -8.84 10.44 -1.25
N VAL A 298 -7.53 10.45 -1.10
CA VAL A 298 -6.57 10.19 -2.18
C VAL A 298 -6.26 8.69 -2.22
N PHE A 299 -6.29 8.12 -3.40
CA PHE A 299 -5.92 6.73 -3.63
C PHE A 299 -4.40 6.61 -3.63
N ASP A 300 -3.86 5.86 -2.68
CA ASP A 300 -2.44 5.63 -2.46
C ASP A 300 -2.11 4.15 -2.73
N ASN A 301 -1.34 3.89 -3.78
CA ASN A 301 -0.92 2.55 -4.17
C ASN A 301 0.06 1.92 -3.18
N GLU A 302 0.92 2.71 -2.54
CA GLU A 302 1.90 2.19 -1.58
C GLU A 302 1.19 1.74 -0.30
N LYS A 303 0.23 2.54 0.17
CA LYS A 303 -0.62 2.14 1.30
C LYS A 303 -1.43 0.89 1.00
N LEU A 304 -1.99 0.76 -0.20
CA LEU A 304 -2.69 -0.46 -0.61
C LEU A 304 -1.76 -1.68 -0.60
N ARG A 305 -0.53 -1.55 -1.12
CA ARG A 305 0.48 -2.62 -1.07
C ARG A 305 0.83 -3.00 0.37
N TRP A 306 0.97 -2.02 1.24
CA TRP A 306 1.23 -2.26 2.66
C TRP A 306 0.07 -3.01 3.34
N VAL A 307 -1.17 -2.56 3.15
CA VAL A 307 -2.37 -3.26 3.65
C VAL A 307 -2.39 -4.69 3.14
N ASN A 308 -2.16 -4.90 1.84
CA ASN A 308 -2.12 -6.23 1.25
C ASN A 308 -1.04 -7.13 1.88
N GLN A 309 0.14 -6.57 2.14
CA GLN A 309 1.21 -7.30 2.83
C GLN A 309 0.80 -7.74 4.24
N GLN A 310 0.11 -6.86 5.01
CA GLN A 310 -0.37 -7.24 6.33
C GLN A 310 -1.39 -8.38 6.26
N HIS A 311 -2.36 -8.31 5.35
CA HIS A 311 -3.32 -9.40 5.12
C HIS A 311 -2.61 -10.70 4.70
N MET A 312 -1.61 -10.63 3.83
CA MET A 312 -0.82 -11.82 3.44
C MET A 312 -0.10 -12.45 4.64
N LYS A 313 0.41 -11.65 5.59
CA LYS A 313 1.05 -12.16 6.82
C LYS A 313 0.07 -12.92 7.73
N MET A 314 -1.22 -12.60 7.69
CA MET A 314 -2.26 -13.28 8.45
C MET A 314 -2.65 -14.64 7.85
N LEU A 315 -2.33 -14.88 6.58
CA LEU A 315 -2.65 -16.13 5.90
C LEU A 315 -1.67 -17.24 6.27
N SER A 316 -2.18 -18.48 6.32
CA SER A 316 -1.32 -19.66 6.44
C SER A 316 -0.46 -19.86 5.18
N LEU A 317 0.64 -20.60 5.32
CA LEU A 317 1.53 -20.84 4.20
C LEU A 317 0.80 -21.61 3.06
N GLU A 318 -0.07 -22.54 3.41
CA GLU A 318 -0.83 -23.35 2.47
C GLU A 318 -1.74 -22.48 1.59
N VAL A 319 -2.45 -21.51 2.19
CA VAL A 319 -3.31 -20.58 1.46
C VAL A 319 -2.49 -19.70 0.53
N LEU A 320 -1.34 -19.18 1.01
CA LEU A 320 -0.44 -18.39 0.18
C LEU A 320 0.13 -19.19 -1.00
N VAL A 321 0.45 -20.45 -0.80
CA VAL A 321 0.93 -21.35 -1.87
C VAL A 321 -0.11 -21.50 -2.98
N GLU A 322 -1.38 -21.70 -2.61
CA GLU A 322 -2.47 -21.79 -3.61
C GLU A 322 -2.62 -20.49 -4.41
N LEU A 323 -2.55 -19.34 -3.74
CA LEU A 323 -2.63 -18.04 -4.41
C LEU A 323 -1.42 -17.77 -5.33
N VAL A 324 -0.21 -18.14 -4.91
CA VAL A 324 1.00 -18.02 -5.74
C VAL A 324 0.96 -19.01 -6.90
N LYS A 325 0.40 -20.21 -6.71
CA LYS A 325 0.17 -21.19 -7.78
C LYS A 325 -0.71 -20.58 -8.88
N ASP A 326 -1.83 -19.96 -8.52
CA ASP A 326 -2.70 -19.29 -9.49
C ASP A 326 -1.98 -18.16 -10.23
N GLN A 327 -1.06 -17.45 -9.55
CA GLN A 327 -0.28 -16.40 -10.16
C GLN A 327 0.71 -16.91 -11.24
N PHE A 328 1.27 -18.11 -11.09
CA PHE A 328 2.06 -18.74 -12.16
C PHE A 328 1.22 -18.98 -13.42
N VAL A 329 -0.06 -19.33 -13.25
CA VAL A 329 -1.01 -19.47 -14.36
C VAL A 329 -1.32 -18.12 -15.01
N PHE A 330 -1.58 -17.09 -14.22
CA PHE A 330 -1.87 -15.72 -14.72
C PHE A 330 -0.69 -15.11 -15.48
N GLU A 331 0.54 -15.38 -15.06
CA GLU A 331 1.76 -14.91 -15.73
C GLU A 331 2.17 -15.79 -16.93
N ASP A 332 1.36 -16.79 -17.29
CA ASP A 332 1.60 -17.70 -18.40
C ASP A 332 3.00 -18.38 -18.37
N LEU A 333 3.42 -18.84 -17.20
CA LEU A 333 4.78 -19.40 -17.02
C LEU A 333 4.83 -20.92 -17.14
N LEU A 334 3.72 -21.58 -17.45
CA LEU A 334 3.62 -23.03 -17.49
C LEU A 334 3.93 -23.56 -18.88
N VAL A 335 4.45 -24.80 -18.94
CA VAL A 335 4.57 -25.56 -20.18
C VAL A 335 3.18 -25.88 -20.72
N GLU A 336 3.07 -26.04 -22.05
CA GLU A 336 1.80 -26.39 -22.70
C GLU A 336 1.27 -27.74 -22.18
N GLY A 337 0.01 -27.74 -21.76
CA GLY A 337 -0.65 -28.93 -21.21
C GLY A 337 -0.38 -29.21 -19.73
N ALA A 338 0.38 -28.37 -19.03
CA ALA A 338 0.52 -28.49 -17.58
C ALA A 338 -0.81 -28.24 -16.87
N THR A 339 -1.10 -29.08 -15.88
CA THR A 339 -2.33 -28.93 -15.07
C THR A 339 -2.07 -28.07 -13.85
N ALA A 340 -2.98 -27.13 -13.57
CA ALA A 340 -2.90 -26.24 -12.40
C ALA A 340 -2.92 -26.99 -11.05
N SER A 341 -3.28 -28.27 -11.04
CA SER A 341 -3.32 -29.15 -9.85
C SER A 341 -2.13 -30.11 -9.74
N GLY A 342 -1.14 -30.01 -10.64
CA GLY A 342 0.02 -30.90 -10.64
C GLY A 342 0.95 -30.65 -9.44
N LEU A 343 1.50 -31.75 -8.86
CA LEU A 343 2.42 -31.69 -7.71
C LEU A 343 3.65 -30.81 -8.01
N GLY A 344 4.16 -30.83 -9.24
CA GLY A 344 5.27 -29.99 -9.65
C GLY A 344 4.99 -28.48 -9.49
N LEU A 345 3.77 -28.03 -9.86
CA LEU A 345 3.39 -26.62 -9.68
C LEU A 345 3.19 -26.26 -8.20
N ILE A 346 2.63 -27.18 -7.41
CA ILE A 346 2.47 -26.98 -5.96
C ILE A 346 3.85 -26.83 -5.30
N ASN A 347 4.80 -27.71 -5.63
CA ASN A 347 6.18 -27.64 -5.10
C ASN A 347 6.87 -26.33 -5.52
N MET A 348 6.71 -25.92 -6.78
CA MET A 348 7.27 -24.68 -7.28
C MET A 348 6.68 -23.45 -6.58
N ALA A 349 5.35 -23.41 -6.43
CA ALA A 349 4.66 -22.35 -5.72
C ALA A 349 5.06 -22.31 -4.23
N PHE A 350 5.20 -23.49 -3.59
CA PHE A 350 5.66 -23.58 -2.21
C PHE A 350 7.07 -23.03 -2.04
N ALA A 351 8.02 -23.48 -2.85
CA ALA A 351 9.41 -23.04 -2.79
C ALA A 351 9.51 -21.52 -3.03
N THR A 352 8.78 -20.99 -4.02
CA THR A 352 8.69 -19.58 -4.34
C THR A 352 8.13 -18.76 -3.18
N THR A 353 7.02 -19.23 -2.59
CA THR A 353 6.39 -18.57 -1.44
C THR A 353 7.32 -18.57 -0.23
N ALA A 354 7.97 -19.68 0.07
CA ALA A 354 8.91 -19.80 1.19
C ALA A 354 10.11 -18.86 1.05
N ILE A 355 10.55 -18.56 -0.17
CA ILE A 355 11.60 -17.58 -0.44
C ILE A 355 11.08 -16.14 -0.29
N ALA A 356 9.90 -15.83 -0.82
CA ALA A 356 9.40 -14.46 -0.97
C ALA A 356 8.58 -13.95 0.23
N ARG A 357 8.05 -14.84 1.09
CA ARG A 357 7.00 -14.58 2.10
C ARG A 357 7.18 -13.30 2.92
N GLU A 358 8.39 -13.01 3.35
CA GLU A 358 8.63 -11.87 4.25
C GLU A 358 8.66 -10.51 3.52
N ARG A 359 8.93 -10.53 2.21
CA ARG A 359 9.15 -9.32 1.40
C ARG A 359 8.06 -9.04 0.38
N MET A 360 7.31 -10.06 -0.05
CA MET A 360 6.27 -9.89 -1.05
C MET A 360 5.13 -9.03 -0.52
N GLN A 361 4.70 -8.08 -1.33
CA GLN A 361 3.54 -7.22 -1.07
C GLN A 361 2.32 -7.69 -1.87
N THR A 362 2.53 -8.49 -2.91
CA THR A 362 1.50 -9.15 -3.72
C THR A 362 1.95 -10.57 -4.06
N THR A 363 1.04 -11.44 -4.46
CA THR A 363 1.40 -12.79 -4.92
C THR A 363 2.21 -12.73 -6.22
N LYS A 364 2.01 -11.70 -7.04
CA LYS A 364 2.81 -11.43 -8.25
C LYS A 364 4.27 -11.17 -7.92
N ASP A 365 4.56 -10.44 -6.83
CA ASP A 365 5.94 -10.19 -6.40
C ASP A 365 6.70 -11.49 -6.12
N ALA A 366 6.02 -12.53 -5.59
CA ALA A 366 6.61 -13.85 -5.37
C ALA A 366 7.06 -14.48 -6.69
N VAL A 367 6.19 -14.45 -7.71
CA VAL A 367 6.50 -15.00 -9.03
C VAL A 367 7.58 -14.20 -9.76
N LEU A 368 7.55 -12.87 -9.66
CA LEU A 368 8.60 -12.02 -10.23
C LEU A 368 9.94 -12.25 -9.54
N ASN A 369 9.95 -12.42 -8.22
CA ASN A 369 11.14 -12.80 -7.47
C ASN A 369 11.68 -14.16 -7.91
N ALA A 370 10.80 -15.15 -8.12
CA ALA A 370 11.20 -16.45 -8.66
C ALA A 370 11.86 -16.30 -10.04
N LYS A 371 11.29 -15.50 -10.95
CA LYS A 371 11.91 -15.22 -12.27
C LYS A 371 13.30 -14.62 -12.13
N THR A 372 13.50 -13.69 -11.22
CA THR A 372 14.83 -13.11 -10.95
C THR A 372 15.81 -14.17 -10.45
N VAL A 373 15.38 -15.03 -9.51
CA VAL A 373 16.20 -16.13 -8.98
C VAL A 373 16.54 -17.17 -10.05
N LEU A 374 15.60 -17.49 -10.91
CA LEU A 374 15.76 -18.46 -11.99
C LEU A 374 16.62 -17.91 -13.15
N GLY A 375 16.62 -16.60 -13.33
CA GLY A 375 17.52 -15.91 -14.25
C GLY A 375 18.95 -15.85 -13.72
N TYR A 376 19.82 -15.20 -14.45
CA TYR A 376 21.23 -14.99 -14.08
C TYR A 376 21.69 -13.64 -14.58
N ALA A 377 21.82 -12.68 -13.67
CA ALA A 377 22.07 -11.29 -14.02
C ALA A 377 23.55 -10.96 -14.34
N LEU A 378 24.49 -11.90 -14.15
CA LEU A 378 25.90 -11.67 -14.49
C LEU A 378 26.03 -11.43 -16.02
N PRO A 379 26.60 -10.29 -16.46
CA PRO A 379 26.78 -10.00 -17.88
C PRO A 379 27.80 -10.92 -18.53
N ALA A 380 27.96 -10.85 -19.87
CA ALA A 380 28.89 -11.67 -20.58
C ALA A 380 30.37 -11.25 -20.35
N THR A 381 30.59 -9.96 -20.12
CA THR A 381 31.93 -9.40 -19.92
C THR A 381 31.97 -8.42 -18.75
N PHE A 382 33.16 -8.22 -18.17
CA PHE A 382 33.41 -7.27 -17.10
C PHE A 382 33.03 -5.82 -17.47
N ASP A 383 33.28 -5.43 -18.74
CA ASP A 383 32.98 -4.08 -19.20
C ASP A 383 31.47 -3.79 -19.26
N GLU A 384 30.65 -4.82 -19.46
CA GLU A 384 29.19 -4.73 -19.46
C GLU A 384 28.60 -4.68 -18.05
N LEU A 385 29.41 -4.89 -17.00
CA LEU A 385 28.95 -4.83 -15.63
C LEU A 385 28.62 -3.38 -15.21
N THR A 386 27.35 -3.10 -15.03
CA THR A 386 26.86 -1.76 -14.71
C THR A 386 26.72 -1.50 -13.20
N ASP A 387 26.63 -2.56 -12.40
CA ASP A 387 26.52 -2.45 -10.94
C ASP A 387 27.87 -2.01 -10.34
N ALA A 388 27.88 -0.79 -9.79
CA ALA A 388 29.08 -0.16 -9.27
C ALA A 388 29.71 -0.92 -8.11
N ASP A 389 28.87 -1.50 -7.23
CA ASP A 389 29.32 -2.24 -6.05
C ASP A 389 29.97 -3.57 -6.45
N SER A 390 29.35 -4.31 -7.37
CA SER A 390 29.92 -5.54 -7.93
C SER A 390 31.23 -5.25 -8.65
N LYS A 391 31.30 -4.16 -9.41
CA LYS A 391 32.51 -3.73 -10.13
C LYS A 391 33.64 -3.40 -9.15
N SER A 392 33.37 -2.57 -8.15
CA SER A 392 34.34 -2.21 -7.11
C SER A 392 34.83 -3.44 -6.33
N MET A 393 33.96 -4.39 -6.01
CA MET A 393 34.34 -5.64 -5.32
C MET A 393 35.28 -6.49 -6.17
N ILE A 394 35.05 -6.56 -7.50
CA ILE A 394 35.93 -7.30 -8.44
C ILE A 394 37.26 -6.59 -8.58
N GLU A 395 37.30 -5.27 -8.72
CA GLU A 395 38.51 -4.43 -8.81
C GLU A 395 39.40 -4.56 -7.57
N GLN A 396 38.83 -4.86 -6.40
CA GLN A 396 39.58 -5.15 -5.18
C GLN A 396 40.21 -6.55 -5.14
N GLY A 397 40.07 -7.34 -6.21
CA GLY A 397 40.71 -8.65 -6.39
C GLY A 397 40.07 -9.80 -5.59
N ASN A 398 38.96 -9.59 -4.95
CA ASN A 398 38.31 -10.61 -4.07
C ASN A 398 37.46 -11.62 -4.86
N PHE A 399 37.09 -11.34 -6.09
CA PHE A 399 36.13 -12.16 -6.85
C PHE A 399 36.82 -13.28 -7.66
N PHE A 400 37.87 -12.95 -8.45
CA PHE A 400 38.42 -13.85 -9.46
C PHE A 400 38.85 -15.20 -8.87
N ASN A 401 39.65 -15.20 -7.81
CA ASN A 401 40.16 -16.41 -7.19
C ASN A 401 39.04 -17.29 -6.60
N LEU A 402 38.01 -16.66 -6.01
CA LEU A 402 36.86 -17.39 -5.46
C LEU A 402 36.01 -18.00 -6.60
N ALA A 403 35.76 -17.24 -7.67
CA ALA A 403 35.02 -17.72 -8.84
C ALA A 403 35.76 -18.89 -9.54
N GLN A 404 37.07 -18.78 -9.76
CA GLN A 404 37.89 -19.86 -10.32
C GLN A 404 37.87 -21.13 -9.45
N ARG A 405 37.86 -20.95 -8.13
CA ARG A 405 37.75 -22.07 -7.21
C ARG A 405 36.39 -22.76 -7.30
N ILE A 406 35.30 -22.00 -7.32
CA ILE A 406 33.94 -22.53 -7.52
C ILE A 406 33.83 -23.32 -8.81
N LEU A 407 34.37 -22.78 -9.94
CA LEU A 407 34.39 -23.46 -11.21
C LEU A 407 35.17 -24.77 -11.16
N LYS A 408 36.36 -24.79 -10.55
CA LYS A 408 37.17 -25.99 -10.39
C LYS A 408 36.47 -27.07 -9.56
N GLU A 409 35.87 -26.68 -8.42
CA GLU A 409 35.18 -27.62 -7.54
C GLU A 409 33.85 -28.12 -8.15
N TYR A 410 33.17 -27.26 -8.95
CA TYR A 410 32.01 -27.65 -9.72
C TYR A 410 32.37 -28.70 -10.81
N ASP A 411 33.42 -28.47 -11.59
CA ASP A 411 33.90 -29.37 -12.64
C ASP A 411 34.38 -30.73 -12.04
N ALA A 412 34.93 -30.70 -10.83
CA ALA A 412 35.32 -31.91 -10.08
C ALA A 412 34.14 -32.65 -9.42
N GLY A 413 32.94 -32.04 -9.37
CA GLY A 413 31.81 -32.59 -8.64
C GLY A 413 31.94 -32.49 -7.11
N GLU A 414 32.85 -31.63 -6.61
CA GLU A 414 33.12 -31.44 -5.19
C GLU A 414 32.33 -30.26 -4.57
N PHE A 415 31.79 -29.37 -5.39
CA PHE A 415 30.98 -28.25 -4.93
C PHE A 415 29.63 -28.76 -4.43
N PRO A 416 29.18 -28.40 -3.21
CA PRO A 416 27.93 -28.87 -2.64
C PRO A 416 26.72 -28.32 -3.44
N LEU A 417 25.89 -29.22 -3.96
CA LEU A 417 24.70 -28.92 -4.73
C LEU A 417 23.45 -29.51 -4.08
N PRO A 418 22.25 -28.94 -4.37
CA PRO A 418 20.98 -29.53 -3.93
C PRO A 418 20.85 -30.98 -4.40
N ASN A 419 20.20 -31.81 -3.58
CA ASN A 419 19.84 -33.17 -3.99
C ASN A 419 18.78 -33.09 -5.11
N VAL A 420 19.10 -33.62 -6.28
CA VAL A 420 18.19 -33.62 -7.45
C VAL A 420 16.93 -34.45 -7.19
N ASP A 421 17.06 -35.56 -6.42
CA ASP A 421 15.92 -36.43 -6.10
C ASP A 421 14.99 -35.82 -5.02
N ASN A 422 15.46 -34.82 -4.25
CA ASN A 422 14.68 -34.15 -3.21
C ASN A 422 15.06 -32.68 -3.04
N PRO A 423 14.83 -31.83 -4.05
CA PRO A 423 15.14 -30.40 -3.97
C PRO A 423 14.27 -29.65 -2.95
N MET A 424 13.11 -30.19 -2.58
CA MET A 424 12.22 -29.64 -1.57
C MET A 424 12.77 -29.71 -0.15
N SER A 425 13.82 -30.51 0.10
CA SER A 425 14.43 -30.64 1.44
C SER A 425 14.93 -29.32 2.02
N ALA A 426 15.38 -28.38 1.17
CA ALA A 426 15.84 -27.04 1.58
C ALA A 426 14.71 -26.14 2.11
N PHE A 427 13.44 -26.52 1.92
CA PHE A 427 12.26 -25.77 2.34
C PHE A 427 11.53 -26.40 3.53
N GLN A 428 12.07 -27.49 4.12
CA GLN A 428 11.44 -28.19 5.25
C GLN A 428 11.28 -27.30 6.48
N ASP A 429 12.19 -26.33 6.68
CA ASP A 429 12.09 -25.34 7.75
C ASP A 429 10.83 -24.50 7.64
N ALA A 430 10.38 -24.19 6.42
CA ALA A 430 9.14 -23.45 6.16
C ALA A 430 7.89 -24.30 6.43
N ILE A 431 7.98 -25.62 6.28
CA ILE A 431 6.90 -26.58 6.59
C ILE A 431 6.74 -26.72 8.10
N SER A 432 7.85 -26.75 8.83
CA SER A 432 7.89 -26.97 10.28
C SER A 432 7.60 -25.69 11.11
N ALA A 433 7.55 -24.52 10.49
CA ALA A 433 7.52 -23.22 11.15
C ALA A 433 6.15 -22.83 11.78
N GLY A 434 5.39 -23.82 12.25
CA GLY A 434 4.18 -23.58 13.07
C GLY A 434 4.46 -23.10 14.50
N SER A 435 5.66 -23.24 15.07
CA SER A 435 5.87 -22.89 16.49
C SER A 435 7.28 -22.52 16.97
N ASP A 436 8.39 -22.84 16.28
CA ASP A 436 9.72 -22.53 16.85
C ASP A 436 10.82 -22.39 15.77
N LYS A 437 11.02 -21.17 15.23
CA LYS A 437 12.13 -20.86 14.30
C LYS A 437 13.55 -21.10 14.91
N LYS A 438 13.67 -21.25 16.21
CA LYS A 438 14.99 -21.38 16.89
C LYS A 438 15.54 -22.81 16.95
N ASN A 439 14.75 -23.83 16.62
CA ASN A 439 15.15 -25.25 16.81
C ASN A 439 15.09 -26.09 15.53
N SER A 440 14.88 -25.51 14.33
CA SER A 440 14.92 -26.30 13.09
C SER A 440 16.36 -26.61 12.69
N THR A 441 16.67 -27.90 12.56
CA THR A 441 17.97 -28.32 12.02
C THR A 441 17.98 -28.14 10.52
N PRO A 442 18.93 -27.35 9.94
CA PRO A 442 19.02 -27.15 8.50
C PRO A 442 19.14 -28.49 7.76
N CYS A 443 18.61 -28.59 6.53
CA CYS A 443 18.75 -29.79 5.72
C CYS A 443 20.21 -30.14 5.41
N GLU A 444 20.49 -31.39 5.03
CA GLU A 444 21.83 -31.89 4.74
C GLU A 444 22.59 -31.03 3.72
N PHE A 445 21.89 -30.58 2.65
CA PHE A 445 22.49 -29.68 1.66
C PHE A 445 22.91 -28.34 2.28
N THR A 446 22.03 -27.70 3.06
CA THR A 446 22.33 -26.43 3.72
C THR A 446 23.49 -26.57 4.70
N GLN A 447 23.56 -27.68 5.47
CA GLN A 447 24.68 -27.96 6.37
C GLN A 447 25.99 -28.16 5.60
N SER A 448 25.97 -28.96 4.53
CA SER A 448 27.12 -29.21 3.66
C SER A 448 27.63 -27.91 3.02
N TYR A 449 26.74 -27.10 2.48
CA TYR A 449 27.08 -25.79 1.89
C TYR A 449 27.71 -24.85 2.94
N GLN A 450 27.13 -24.76 4.13
CA GLN A 450 27.69 -23.92 5.22
C GLN A 450 29.06 -24.41 5.70
N ALA A 451 29.23 -25.72 5.82
CA ALA A 451 30.53 -26.32 6.17
C ALA A 451 31.61 -26.03 5.11
N HIS A 452 31.22 -26.16 3.83
CA HIS A 452 32.08 -25.86 2.68
C HIS A 452 32.49 -24.38 2.67
N MET A 453 31.54 -23.45 2.88
CA MET A 453 31.81 -22.02 2.96
C MET A 453 32.77 -21.67 4.12
N LYS A 454 32.62 -22.32 5.28
CA LYS A 454 33.55 -22.14 6.40
C LYS A 454 34.97 -22.64 6.07
N GLN A 455 35.09 -23.76 5.36
CA GLN A 455 36.37 -24.28 4.91
C GLN A 455 37.01 -23.34 3.88
N MET A 456 36.25 -22.89 2.86
CA MET A 456 36.70 -21.93 1.85
C MET A 456 37.20 -20.63 2.48
N ALA A 457 36.45 -20.09 3.46
CA ALA A 457 36.86 -18.91 4.23
C ALA A 457 38.22 -19.07 4.91
N LYS A 458 38.45 -20.25 5.51
CA LYS A 458 39.70 -20.55 6.21
C LYS A 458 40.89 -20.67 5.25
N GLU A 459 40.68 -21.30 4.10
CA GLU A 459 41.73 -21.56 3.12
C GLU A 459 42.14 -20.32 2.32
N VAL A 460 41.14 -19.49 1.94
CA VAL A 460 41.37 -18.24 1.20
C VAL A 460 41.75 -17.08 2.15
N GLY A 461 41.49 -17.22 3.45
CA GLY A 461 41.81 -16.18 4.45
C GLY A 461 40.86 -15.01 4.48
N VAL A 462 39.68 -15.10 3.82
CA VAL A 462 38.64 -14.05 3.77
C VAL A 462 37.43 -14.43 4.61
N LYS A 463 36.72 -13.43 5.14
CA LYS A 463 35.55 -13.64 6.00
C LYS A 463 34.47 -12.60 5.68
N GLY A 464 33.24 -12.89 6.15
CA GLY A 464 32.12 -11.98 6.06
C GLY A 464 31.77 -11.59 4.62
N LYS A 465 31.51 -10.34 4.37
CA LYS A 465 31.10 -9.82 3.07
C LYS A 465 32.09 -10.18 1.93
N ASN A 466 33.39 -10.14 2.23
CA ASN A 466 34.43 -10.44 1.23
C ASN A 466 34.47 -11.91 0.77
N LEU A 467 33.76 -12.81 1.47
CA LEU A 467 33.53 -14.17 1.00
C LEU A 467 32.14 -14.32 0.38
N PHE A 468 31.10 -13.85 1.09
CA PHE A 468 29.72 -14.17 0.72
C PHE A 468 29.25 -13.40 -0.53
N HIS A 469 29.65 -12.13 -0.72
CA HIS A 469 29.26 -11.35 -1.89
C HIS A 469 29.86 -11.91 -3.19
N PRO A 470 31.18 -12.19 -3.28
CA PRO A 470 31.77 -12.82 -4.47
C PRO A 470 31.16 -14.18 -4.82
N VAL A 471 31.02 -15.06 -3.82
CA VAL A 471 30.40 -16.39 -4.01
C VAL A 471 28.96 -16.27 -4.48
N ARG A 472 28.23 -15.34 -3.90
CA ARG A 472 26.84 -15.10 -4.27
C ARG A 472 26.75 -14.56 -5.71
N LEU A 473 27.55 -13.55 -6.05
CA LEU A 473 27.60 -13.01 -7.41
C LEU A 473 27.91 -14.11 -8.44
N ALA A 474 28.88 -15.00 -8.13
CA ALA A 474 29.25 -16.10 -8.99
C ALA A 474 28.08 -17.10 -9.22
N LEU A 475 27.29 -17.42 -8.19
CA LEU A 475 26.24 -18.44 -8.25
C LEU A 475 24.89 -17.90 -8.72
N THR A 476 24.59 -16.66 -8.38
CA THR A 476 23.25 -16.07 -8.57
C THR A 476 23.23 -14.89 -9.54
N GLY A 477 24.38 -14.31 -9.87
CA GLY A 477 24.47 -13.08 -10.67
C GLY A 477 24.22 -11.79 -9.88
N GLU A 478 24.02 -11.88 -8.55
CA GLU A 478 23.73 -10.73 -7.69
C GLU A 478 24.51 -10.81 -6.39
N MET A 479 24.98 -9.67 -5.85
CA MET A 479 25.70 -9.64 -4.56
C MET A 479 24.77 -9.72 -3.35
N SER A 480 23.52 -9.29 -3.48
CA SER A 480 22.50 -9.28 -2.41
C SER A 480 21.30 -10.14 -2.78
N GLY A 481 20.46 -10.50 -1.83
CA GLY A 481 19.21 -11.23 -2.10
C GLY A 481 18.93 -12.34 -1.09
N GLN A 482 18.13 -13.33 -1.50
CA GLN A 482 17.64 -14.44 -0.66
C GLN A 482 18.75 -15.48 -0.36
N ASP A 483 18.49 -16.40 0.55
CA ASP A 483 19.43 -17.49 0.88
C ASP A 483 19.85 -18.28 -0.37
N VAL A 484 21.17 -18.42 -0.58
CA VAL A 484 21.75 -19.05 -1.79
C VAL A 484 21.33 -20.52 -1.89
N THR A 485 21.23 -21.23 -0.76
CA THR A 485 20.85 -22.66 -0.78
C THR A 485 19.41 -22.84 -1.23
N LYS A 486 18.51 -21.96 -0.81
CA LYS A 486 17.12 -21.95 -1.26
C LYS A 486 16.98 -21.55 -2.74
N GLN A 487 17.80 -20.60 -3.21
CA GLN A 487 17.82 -20.21 -4.61
C GLN A 487 18.34 -21.34 -5.52
N LEU A 488 19.39 -22.03 -5.13
CA LEU A 488 19.89 -23.18 -5.88
C LEU A 488 18.88 -24.34 -5.89
N SER A 489 18.19 -24.58 -4.77
CA SER A 489 17.12 -25.59 -4.70
C SER A 489 15.91 -25.26 -5.56
N LEU A 490 15.51 -23.96 -5.61
CA LEU A 490 14.46 -23.49 -6.53
C LEU A 490 14.87 -23.67 -7.98
N LEU A 491 16.12 -23.37 -8.31
CA LEU A 491 16.66 -23.57 -9.66
C LEU A 491 16.69 -25.05 -10.04
N THR A 492 17.12 -25.93 -9.13
CA THR A 492 17.09 -27.38 -9.34
C THR A 492 15.68 -27.85 -9.64
N LEU A 493 14.70 -27.45 -8.80
CA LEU A 493 13.28 -27.79 -9.00
C LEU A 493 12.74 -27.31 -10.37
N ALA A 494 13.12 -26.10 -10.79
CA ALA A 494 12.68 -25.52 -12.07
C ALA A 494 13.36 -26.16 -13.30
N THR A 495 14.52 -26.81 -13.12
CA THR A 495 15.28 -27.45 -14.19
C THR A 495 15.17 -28.96 -14.22
N GLU A 496 14.36 -29.57 -13.36
CA GLU A 496 14.02 -30.99 -13.41
C GLU A 496 13.40 -31.38 -14.77
N LYS A 497 13.60 -32.65 -15.16
CA LYS A 497 13.12 -33.17 -16.44
C LYS A 497 11.60 -33.05 -16.59
N ASP A 498 10.89 -33.16 -15.47
CA ASP A 498 9.42 -33.12 -15.41
C ASP A 498 8.92 -31.73 -14.87
N SER A 499 9.75 -30.70 -14.99
CA SER A 499 9.37 -29.35 -14.57
C SER A 499 8.15 -28.85 -15.33
N VAL A 500 7.22 -28.27 -14.60
CA VAL A 500 5.99 -27.66 -15.16
C VAL A 500 6.21 -26.21 -15.62
N ILE A 501 7.38 -25.64 -15.34
CA ILE A 501 7.72 -24.25 -15.70
C ILE A 501 8.37 -24.21 -17.06
N ASP A 502 7.87 -23.35 -17.94
CA ASP A 502 8.47 -23.10 -19.25
C ASP A 502 9.77 -22.30 -19.11
N ALA A 503 10.88 -22.94 -19.49
CA ALA A 503 12.21 -22.37 -19.31
C ALA A 503 12.40 -21.04 -20.08
N LYS A 504 11.77 -20.87 -21.24
CA LYS A 504 11.88 -19.62 -22.02
C LYS A 504 11.04 -18.51 -21.42
N LYS A 505 9.77 -18.80 -21.08
CA LYS A 505 8.85 -17.83 -20.50
C LYS A 505 9.34 -17.33 -19.12
N ALA A 506 9.93 -18.21 -18.33
CA ALA A 506 10.52 -17.88 -17.02
C ALA A 506 11.99 -17.40 -17.11
N SER A 507 12.59 -17.38 -18.29
CA SER A 507 13.99 -16.98 -18.50
C SER A 507 14.98 -17.78 -17.65
N ILE A 508 14.75 -19.09 -17.49
CA ILE A 508 15.56 -19.96 -16.63
C ILE A 508 16.96 -20.12 -17.24
N VAL A 509 17.97 -19.85 -16.42
CA VAL A 509 19.38 -20.14 -16.73
C VAL A 509 19.87 -21.27 -15.84
N PRO A 510 20.00 -22.51 -16.36
CA PRO A 510 20.44 -23.68 -15.60
C PRO A 510 21.83 -23.46 -14.98
N LEU A 511 22.15 -24.15 -13.89
CA LEU A 511 23.41 -23.98 -13.17
C LEU A 511 24.63 -24.25 -14.07
N SER A 512 24.57 -25.27 -14.95
CA SER A 512 25.63 -25.53 -15.92
C SER A 512 25.91 -24.33 -16.84
N GLU A 513 24.85 -23.71 -17.37
CA GLU A 513 25.00 -22.52 -18.21
C GLU A 513 25.50 -21.33 -17.41
N ARG A 514 25.10 -21.19 -16.12
CA ARG A 514 25.65 -20.16 -15.21
C ARG A 514 27.17 -20.33 -15.05
N MET A 515 27.64 -21.57 -14.88
CA MET A 515 29.07 -21.85 -14.76
C MET A 515 29.81 -21.53 -16.05
N ASP A 516 29.23 -21.82 -17.21
CA ASP A 516 29.82 -21.44 -18.49
C ASP A 516 29.92 -19.92 -18.70
N ARG A 517 28.83 -19.19 -18.32
CA ARG A 517 28.83 -17.72 -18.34
C ARG A 517 29.84 -17.14 -17.35
N LEU A 518 29.94 -17.71 -16.14
CA LEU A 518 30.90 -17.31 -15.14
C LEU A 518 32.35 -17.50 -15.63
N ARG A 519 32.63 -18.59 -16.36
CA ARG A 519 33.94 -18.87 -16.95
C ARG A 519 34.30 -17.79 -17.97
N ALA A 520 33.42 -17.52 -18.91
CA ALA A 520 33.61 -16.46 -19.91
C ALA A 520 33.78 -15.07 -19.25
N PHE A 521 32.96 -14.77 -18.23
CA PHE A 521 33.11 -13.54 -17.49
C PHE A 521 34.44 -13.41 -16.78
N CYS A 522 34.93 -14.45 -16.11
CA CYS A 522 36.26 -14.48 -15.49
C CYS A 522 37.39 -14.24 -16.51
N GLU A 523 37.27 -14.77 -17.71
CA GLU A 523 38.23 -14.54 -18.78
C GLU A 523 38.28 -13.07 -19.24
N SER A 524 37.20 -12.35 -19.14
CA SER A 524 37.08 -10.93 -19.50
C SER A 524 37.59 -9.97 -18.43
N ILE A 525 37.78 -10.42 -17.18
CA ILE A 525 38.30 -9.57 -16.11
C ILE A 525 39.73 -9.13 -16.41
N PRO A 526 40.06 -7.83 -16.35
CA PRO A 526 41.42 -7.34 -16.53
C PRO A 526 42.45 -8.02 -15.61
N THR A 527 43.62 -8.27 -16.11
CA THR A 527 44.69 -9.03 -15.38
C THR A 527 45.04 -8.36 -14.04
N GLU A 528 44.99 -7.05 -14.00
CA GLU A 528 45.26 -6.23 -12.82
C GLU A 528 44.28 -6.50 -11.64
N PHE A 529 43.05 -6.97 -11.92
CA PHE A 529 42.03 -7.29 -10.91
C PHE A 529 41.94 -8.79 -10.56
N ARG A 530 42.87 -9.61 -11.15
CA ARG A 530 42.87 -11.07 -10.90
C ARG A 530 43.72 -11.46 -9.71
N GLU A 531 44.61 -10.59 -9.23
CA GLU A 531 45.50 -10.86 -8.08
C GLU A 531 45.08 -10.06 -6.85
N THR A 532 44.96 -10.71 -5.72
CA THR A 532 44.91 -10.04 -4.40
C THR A 532 46.34 -9.56 -4.09
N GLU A 533 46.54 -8.24 -3.88
CA GLU A 533 47.81 -7.74 -3.29
C GLU A 533 48.08 -8.48 -1.98
N SER A 534 49.18 -9.25 -1.98
CA SER A 534 49.64 -9.91 -0.75
C SER A 534 50.02 -8.87 0.31
N LYS A 535 49.69 -9.13 1.59
CA LYS A 535 49.93 -8.21 2.68
C LYS A 535 51.37 -7.73 2.88
N GLU A 536 52.33 -8.29 2.12
CA GLU A 536 53.76 -7.91 2.17
C GLU A 536 54.10 -6.65 1.39
N SER A 537 53.29 -6.24 0.37
CA SER A 537 53.57 -5.03 -0.42
C SER A 537 53.04 -3.73 0.21
N LYS A 538 52.22 -3.80 1.26
CA LYS A 538 51.73 -2.60 1.99
C LYS A 538 52.68 -2.09 3.09
N ALA A 539 53.72 -2.84 3.45
CA ALA A 539 54.67 -2.44 4.49
C ALA A 539 55.79 -1.49 3.98
N GLU A 540 56.03 -1.43 2.69
CA GLU A 540 57.13 -0.60 2.10
C GLU A 540 56.69 0.78 1.54
N LYS A 541 55.37 1.06 1.41
CA LYS A 541 54.89 2.35 0.86
C LYS A 541 54.48 3.40 1.90
N THR A 542 54.65 3.15 3.20
CA THR A 542 54.26 4.08 4.29
C THR A 542 55.46 4.80 4.95
N LYS A 543 56.56 5.04 4.23
CA LYS A 543 57.66 5.91 4.70
C LYS A 543 58.07 6.89 3.62
N SER A 544 57.26 7.82 3.26
CA SER A 544 57.67 9.13 2.73
C SER A 544 56.43 9.92 2.31
N ALA A 545 56.02 10.83 3.13
CA ALA A 545 55.67 12.20 2.81
C ALA A 545 54.84 12.78 3.98
N ASP A 546 55.59 13.47 4.77
CA ASP A 546 55.08 14.45 5.77
C ASP A 546 54.97 15.79 5.06
N SER A 547 54.04 16.60 5.54
CA SER A 547 53.98 18.07 5.51
C SER A 547 53.02 18.77 4.57
N SER A 548 52.23 19.56 5.25
CA SER A 548 51.66 20.92 4.88
C SER A 548 50.45 20.88 3.93
N GLY A 549 49.30 21.40 4.30
CA GLY A 549 48.91 22.61 4.93
C GLY A 549 47.66 23.17 4.29
N SER A 550 46.73 23.63 5.12
CA SER A 550 45.75 24.73 4.94
C SER A 550 44.61 24.65 3.92
N SER A 551 43.42 24.63 4.48
CA SER A 551 42.25 25.53 4.23
C SER A 551 41.86 25.88 2.79
N GLU A 552 40.59 25.54 2.43
CA GLU A 552 39.59 26.58 2.15
C GLU A 552 38.23 25.97 1.78
N THR A 553 37.22 26.59 2.31
CA THR A 553 35.78 26.45 2.10
C THR A 553 35.37 26.81 0.67
N THR A 554 34.46 26.03 0.06
CA THR A 554 33.39 26.60 -0.77
C THR A 554 32.23 25.64 -0.95
N SER A 555 31.06 26.22 -0.86
CA SER A 555 29.71 25.73 -1.06
C SER A 555 29.42 25.23 -2.47
N GLY A 556 28.55 24.21 -2.60
CA GLY A 556 27.90 23.90 -3.88
C GLY A 556 27.04 22.64 -3.84
N GLY A 557 25.80 22.79 -4.06
CA GLY A 557 24.59 22.00 -4.06
C GLY A 557 24.56 20.57 -4.67
N PRO A 558 23.37 19.96 -4.73
CA PRO A 558 23.20 18.53 -4.53
C PRO A 558 23.39 17.71 -5.81
N LEU A 559 24.12 16.60 -5.68
CA LEU A 559 24.17 15.52 -6.68
C LEU A 559 23.65 14.24 -5.98
N SER A 560 22.60 13.70 -6.56
CA SER A 560 22.03 12.39 -6.19
C SER A 560 23.04 11.29 -6.53
N SER A 561 23.58 10.61 -5.51
CA SER A 561 24.28 9.34 -5.66
C SER A 561 23.69 8.34 -4.66
N THR A 562 23.19 7.24 -5.16
CA THR A 562 22.70 6.08 -4.41
C THR A 562 23.88 5.23 -3.93
N THR A 563 24.63 5.72 -2.94
CA THR A 563 25.59 4.94 -2.17
C THR A 563 25.01 4.61 -0.81
N ASP A 564 25.28 3.41 -0.28
CA ASP A 564 24.84 3.04 1.09
C ASP A 564 25.52 3.99 2.08
N PRO A 565 24.75 4.85 2.79
CA PRO A 565 25.30 5.88 3.67
C PRO A 565 26.22 5.35 4.78
N LYS A 566 26.16 4.03 5.05
CA LYS A 566 26.99 3.40 6.08
C LYS A 566 28.46 3.26 5.66
N ASN A 567 28.74 3.11 4.37
CA ASN A 567 30.11 2.88 3.89
C ASN A 567 30.96 4.16 3.89
N ASP A 568 30.31 5.32 3.80
CA ASP A 568 30.99 6.64 3.80
C ASP A 568 30.99 7.30 5.20
N TYR A 569 30.41 6.62 6.22
CA TYR A 569 30.33 7.17 7.56
C TYR A 569 31.59 6.86 8.39
N GLU A 570 32.42 7.86 8.60
CA GLU A 570 33.63 7.77 9.45
C GLU A 570 33.40 8.17 10.92
N GLY A 571 32.15 8.35 11.32
CA GLY A 571 31.75 8.76 12.66
C GLY A 571 31.75 7.64 13.70
N PRO A 572 31.41 7.95 14.98
CA PRO A 572 31.26 6.93 16.00
C PRO A 572 30.02 6.04 15.71
N PRO A 573 30.07 4.75 16.03
CA PRO A 573 28.93 3.85 15.78
C PRO A 573 27.71 4.26 16.62
N ILE A 574 26.50 4.05 16.11
CA ILE A 574 25.25 4.31 16.85
C ILE A 574 25.18 3.55 18.18
N THR A 575 25.81 2.38 18.27
CA THR A 575 25.95 1.59 19.49
C THR A 575 26.67 2.32 20.62
N ALA A 576 27.39 3.42 20.34
CA ALA A 576 27.99 4.26 21.37
C ALA A 576 26.93 5.02 22.20
N LEU A 577 25.71 5.20 21.68
CA LEU A 577 24.60 5.83 22.38
C LEU A 577 23.78 4.77 23.15
N ASP A 578 23.31 5.16 24.33
CA ASP A 578 22.37 4.38 25.13
C ASP A 578 20.98 4.99 24.99
N ILE A 579 20.27 4.61 23.93
CA ILE A 579 18.91 5.07 23.67
C ILE A 579 17.96 3.97 24.12
N ARG A 580 17.09 4.27 25.07
CA ARG A 580 16.15 3.32 25.68
C ARG A 580 14.71 3.76 25.53
N VAL A 581 13.80 2.78 25.56
CA VAL A 581 12.38 3.03 25.71
C VAL A 581 12.11 3.49 27.14
N GLY A 582 11.51 4.65 27.30
CA GLY A 582 11.08 5.21 28.58
C GLY A 582 9.58 5.46 28.61
N LYS A 583 8.98 5.46 29.80
CA LYS A 583 7.61 5.89 30.03
C LYS A 583 7.60 7.16 30.85
N ILE A 584 6.99 8.20 30.33
CA ILE A 584 6.80 9.46 31.09
C ILE A 584 5.78 9.18 32.19
N THR A 585 6.21 9.23 33.43
CA THR A 585 5.34 8.98 34.60
C THR A 585 4.71 10.25 35.14
N LYS A 586 5.35 11.41 34.92
CA LYS A 586 4.84 12.70 35.34
C LYS A 586 5.45 13.83 34.52
N VAL A 587 4.65 14.86 34.23
CA VAL A 587 5.08 16.09 33.54
C VAL A 587 4.58 17.31 34.31
N TRP A 588 5.43 18.33 34.43
CA TRP A 588 5.04 19.63 34.99
C TRP A 588 5.84 20.76 34.36
N GLU A 589 5.34 21.96 34.45
CA GLU A 589 5.98 23.14 33.94
C GLU A 589 7.24 23.51 34.75
N HIS A 590 8.31 23.94 34.06
CA HIS A 590 9.51 24.37 34.75
C HIS A 590 9.23 25.71 35.51
N PRO A 591 9.61 25.82 36.81
CA PRO A 591 9.21 26.96 37.63
C PRO A 591 9.79 28.30 37.17
N GLU A 592 10.94 28.31 36.46
CA GLU A 592 11.68 29.51 36.05
C GLU A 592 11.89 29.64 34.55
N ALA A 593 11.35 28.70 33.74
CA ALA A 593 11.56 28.68 32.28
C ALA A 593 10.28 28.42 31.50
N ASP A 594 9.74 29.45 30.86
CA ASP A 594 8.44 29.41 30.15
C ASP A 594 8.35 28.40 28.99
N LYS A 595 9.47 27.90 28.50
CA LYS A 595 9.53 26.98 27.34
C LYS A 595 9.87 25.55 27.71
N LEU A 596 10.09 25.23 28.99
CA LEU A 596 10.53 23.92 29.44
C LEU A 596 9.42 23.17 30.19
N TYR A 597 9.37 21.87 29.96
CA TYR A 597 8.77 20.89 30.87
C TYR A 597 9.85 20.19 31.67
N CYS A 598 9.48 19.80 32.89
CA CYS A 598 10.22 18.86 33.74
C CYS A 598 9.47 17.52 33.72
N GLU A 599 10.17 16.44 33.56
CA GLU A 599 9.62 15.11 33.36
C GLU A 599 10.27 14.10 34.29
N GLU A 600 9.48 13.20 34.87
CA GLU A 600 9.93 11.95 35.45
C GLU A 600 9.72 10.85 34.43
N ILE A 601 10.78 10.11 34.06
CA ILE A 601 10.73 9.09 33.02
C ILE A 601 11.30 7.78 33.56
N ASP A 602 10.45 6.76 33.61
CA ASP A 602 10.87 5.40 33.92
C ASP A 602 11.57 4.80 32.68
N VAL A 603 12.86 4.50 32.80
CA VAL A 603 13.71 3.89 31.76
C VAL A 603 14.20 2.49 32.18
N GLY A 604 13.47 1.82 33.09
CA GLY A 604 13.79 0.49 33.61
C GLY A 604 14.96 0.47 34.60
N GLU A 605 15.25 1.60 35.26
CA GLU A 605 16.21 1.75 36.36
C GLU A 605 15.46 1.75 37.70
N ASP A 606 16.20 1.62 38.82
CA ASP A 606 15.60 1.57 40.17
C ASP A 606 14.81 2.83 40.53
N GLU A 607 15.19 3.99 39.97
CA GLU A 607 14.49 5.28 40.14
C GLU A 607 14.24 5.94 38.77
N PRO A 608 13.07 6.60 38.56
CA PRO A 608 12.81 7.35 37.33
C PRO A 608 13.83 8.48 37.12
N ARG A 609 14.21 8.70 35.88
CA ARG A 609 15.09 9.81 35.51
C ARG A 609 14.35 11.13 35.46
N MET A 610 15.00 12.16 36.02
CA MET A 610 14.56 13.55 35.86
C MET A 610 15.12 14.09 34.56
N VAL A 611 14.23 14.56 33.67
CA VAL A 611 14.61 15.15 32.36
C VAL A 611 13.92 16.48 32.18
N ALA A 612 14.62 17.46 31.61
CA ALA A 612 14.01 18.71 31.17
C ALA A 612 14.00 18.78 29.65
N SER A 613 12.86 19.12 29.06
CA SER A 613 12.68 19.20 27.62
C SER A 613 12.08 20.54 27.16
N GLY A 614 12.47 21.00 25.97
CA GLY A 614 11.97 22.23 25.33
C GLY A 614 10.62 22.04 24.62
N LEU A 615 9.75 21.14 25.07
CA LEU A 615 8.55 20.70 24.36
C LEU A 615 7.30 21.52 24.64
N LYS A 616 7.30 22.40 25.64
CA LYS A 616 6.14 23.19 26.03
C LYS A 616 5.53 24.05 24.90
N PRO A 617 6.28 24.59 23.91
CA PRO A 617 5.70 25.29 22.77
C PRO A 617 4.97 24.39 21.77
N TYR A 618 5.20 23.08 21.80
CA TYR A 618 4.80 22.13 20.76
C TYR A 618 3.79 21.08 21.26
N LEU A 619 3.83 20.73 22.54
CA LEU A 619 3.02 19.67 23.14
C LEU A 619 2.41 20.14 24.47
N LYS A 620 1.23 19.63 24.80
CA LYS A 620 0.62 19.83 26.11
C LYS A 620 1.11 18.76 27.09
N ALA A 621 1.21 19.10 28.36
CA ALA A 621 1.62 18.16 29.41
C ALA A 621 0.71 16.92 29.46
N GLU A 622 -0.62 17.12 29.24
CA GLU A 622 -1.63 16.08 29.23
C GLU A 622 -1.38 15.03 28.10
N ASP A 623 -0.81 15.46 26.98
CA ASP A 623 -0.50 14.60 25.82
C ASP A 623 0.83 13.83 25.98
N MET A 624 1.60 14.15 27.01
CA MET A 624 2.92 13.56 27.26
C MET A 624 2.88 12.54 28.42
N GLU A 625 2.10 12.78 29.45
CA GLU A 625 2.03 11.91 30.63
C GLU A 625 1.47 10.53 30.28
N GLY A 626 2.15 9.48 30.74
CA GLY A 626 1.80 8.08 30.45
C GLY A 626 2.35 7.54 29.13
N ARG A 627 2.94 8.39 28.28
CA ARG A 627 3.40 8.05 26.93
C ARG A 627 4.76 7.34 26.95
N LEU A 628 4.94 6.40 26.00
CA LEU A 628 6.24 5.82 25.71
C LEU A 628 7.04 6.77 24.81
N VAL A 629 8.33 6.92 25.11
CA VAL A 629 9.28 7.80 24.43
C VAL A 629 10.64 7.13 24.28
N LEU A 630 11.50 7.66 23.41
CA LEU A 630 12.90 7.27 23.38
C LEU A 630 13.74 8.26 24.19
N VAL A 631 14.58 7.75 25.06
CA VAL A 631 15.44 8.56 25.95
C VAL A 631 16.90 8.20 25.73
N LEU A 632 17.73 9.21 25.45
CA LEU A 632 19.18 9.05 25.42
C LEU A 632 19.72 9.14 26.86
N CYS A 633 20.18 7.99 27.38
CA CYS A 633 20.47 7.76 28.79
C CYS A 633 21.93 8.01 29.19
N ASN A 634 22.88 8.00 28.27
CA ASN A 634 24.31 8.13 28.57
C ASN A 634 24.88 9.56 28.27
N LEU A 635 24.03 10.56 28.40
CA LEU A 635 24.48 11.96 28.45
C LEU A 635 24.89 12.36 29.86
N LYS A 636 25.95 13.18 29.97
CA LYS A 636 26.31 13.77 31.25
C LYS A 636 25.19 14.68 31.76
N ALA A 637 24.77 14.47 33.00
CA ALA A 637 23.78 15.29 33.67
C ALA A 637 24.10 16.79 33.54
N ARG A 638 23.10 17.59 33.14
CA ARG A 638 23.20 19.05 33.01
C ARG A 638 22.12 19.72 33.83
N LYS A 639 22.39 20.93 34.31
CA LYS A 639 21.35 21.79 34.88
C LYS A 639 20.80 22.70 33.79
N LEU A 640 19.53 22.55 33.49
CA LEU A 640 18.79 23.44 32.58
C LEU A 640 17.96 24.41 33.42
N VAL A 641 18.36 25.67 33.45
CA VAL A 641 17.77 26.73 34.28
C VAL A 641 17.59 26.25 35.76
N GLY A 642 18.68 25.65 36.33
CA GLY A 642 18.67 25.16 37.71
C GLY A 642 18.13 23.74 37.92
N PHE A 643 17.30 23.19 37.01
CA PHE A 643 16.74 21.84 37.09
C PHE A 643 17.72 20.78 36.56
N PRO A 644 17.98 19.69 37.30
CA PRO A 644 18.88 18.64 36.85
C PRO A 644 18.19 17.77 35.75
N SER A 645 18.82 17.68 34.57
CA SER A 645 18.40 16.80 33.49
C SER A 645 19.38 15.66 33.29
N HIS A 646 18.93 14.43 33.45
CA HIS A 646 19.73 13.20 33.46
C HIS A 646 19.52 12.35 32.17
N GLY A 647 19.20 13.02 31.07
CA GLY A 647 18.96 12.42 29.78
C GLY A 647 18.37 13.43 28.79
N MET A 648 17.99 12.94 27.62
CA MET A 648 17.33 13.73 26.58
C MET A 648 16.25 12.88 25.91
N VAL A 649 15.04 13.39 25.84
CA VAL A 649 13.96 12.77 25.06
C VAL A 649 14.20 13.04 23.58
N LEU A 650 14.20 11.99 22.76
CA LEU A 650 14.38 12.14 21.32
C LEU A 650 13.09 12.61 20.64
N CYS A 651 13.24 13.65 19.86
CA CYS A 651 12.18 14.28 19.09
C CYS A 651 12.55 14.37 17.62
N ALA A 652 11.57 14.30 16.74
CA ALA A 652 11.73 14.67 15.35
C ALA A 652 11.23 16.09 15.11
N SER A 653 11.91 16.85 14.27
CA SER A 653 11.53 18.20 13.89
C SER A 653 11.62 18.42 12.38
N ASN A 654 10.72 19.25 11.84
CA ASN A 654 10.80 19.70 10.45
C ASN A 654 12.02 20.65 10.24
N ALA A 655 12.37 20.93 8.98
CA ALA A 655 13.55 21.72 8.62
C ALA A 655 13.59 23.12 9.28
N ASP A 656 12.43 23.72 9.52
CA ASP A 656 12.30 25.07 10.11
C ASP A 656 12.14 25.05 11.64
N HIS A 657 12.16 23.87 12.26
CA HIS A 657 11.90 23.65 13.70
C HIS A 657 10.60 24.30 14.22
N THR A 658 9.60 24.44 13.35
CA THR A 658 8.28 24.98 13.69
C THR A 658 7.33 23.92 14.22
N ASP A 659 7.55 22.64 13.88
CA ASP A 659 6.86 21.47 14.42
C ASP A 659 7.89 20.49 14.99
N VAL A 660 7.68 20.10 16.25
CA VAL A 660 8.53 19.16 16.97
C VAL A 660 7.64 18.11 17.62
N ARG A 661 7.91 16.83 17.37
CA ARG A 661 7.12 15.71 17.87
C ARG A 661 8.00 14.65 18.48
N LEU A 662 7.46 13.97 19.48
CA LEU A 662 8.13 12.83 20.10
C LEU A 662 8.36 11.69 19.10
N VAL A 663 9.50 11.03 19.22
CA VAL A 663 9.74 9.74 18.57
C VAL A 663 9.05 8.65 19.40
N ASN A 664 8.14 7.91 18.79
CA ASN A 664 7.30 6.92 19.45
C ASN A 664 7.86 5.52 19.23
N PRO A 665 8.26 4.80 20.30
CA PRO A 665 8.42 3.35 20.20
C PRO A 665 7.05 2.68 20.03
N PRO A 666 6.99 1.43 19.54
CA PRO A 666 5.76 0.64 19.52
C PRO A 666 5.11 0.55 20.91
N ILE A 667 3.78 0.45 20.95
CA ILE A 667 3.01 0.45 22.21
C ILE A 667 3.38 -0.72 23.13
N ASP A 668 3.80 -1.85 22.55
CA ASP A 668 4.21 -3.07 23.25
C ASP A 668 5.72 -3.10 23.56
N ALA A 669 6.44 -2.02 23.30
CA ALA A 669 7.88 -1.95 23.61
C ALA A 669 8.11 -1.98 25.12
N LYS A 670 9.14 -2.71 25.55
CA LYS A 670 9.43 -2.88 26.97
C LYS A 670 10.16 -1.66 27.51
N ILE A 671 9.69 -1.13 28.64
CA ILE A 671 10.37 -0.05 29.36
C ILE A 671 11.79 -0.50 29.72
N GLY A 672 12.77 0.36 29.48
CA GLY A 672 14.19 0.06 29.69
C GLY A 672 14.86 -0.70 28.55
N GLU A 673 14.12 -1.15 27.55
CA GLU A 673 14.69 -1.79 26.37
C GLU A 673 15.55 -0.80 25.59
N ARG A 674 16.77 -1.21 25.23
CA ARG A 674 17.64 -0.45 24.37
C ARG A 674 17.25 -0.64 22.92
N ILE A 675 17.17 0.46 22.15
CA ILE A 675 16.89 0.38 20.72
C ILE A 675 18.01 -0.33 19.97
N THR A 676 17.65 -0.94 18.85
CA THR A 676 18.61 -1.54 17.92
C THR A 676 18.48 -0.89 16.55
N VAL A 677 19.51 -0.96 15.74
CA VAL A 677 19.53 -0.49 14.36
C VAL A 677 20.05 -1.63 13.49
N PRO A 678 19.32 -2.07 12.46
CA PRO A 678 19.76 -3.15 11.56
C PRO A 678 21.16 -2.87 11.01
N ASP A 679 21.93 -3.92 10.79
CA ASP A 679 23.33 -3.89 10.32
C ASP A 679 24.34 -3.28 11.31
N PHE A 680 23.93 -2.86 12.49
CA PHE A 680 24.81 -2.50 13.59
C PHE A 680 24.75 -3.58 14.67
N ASP A 681 25.89 -3.99 15.17
CA ASP A 681 25.99 -5.08 16.14
C ASP A 681 25.82 -4.53 17.56
N PHE A 682 24.66 -4.79 18.18
CA PHE A 682 24.34 -4.40 19.55
C PHE A 682 24.64 -5.51 20.58
N ASP A 683 25.01 -6.72 20.13
CA ASP A 683 25.13 -7.92 20.98
C ASP A 683 26.59 -8.39 21.19
N ASN A 684 27.59 -7.67 20.68
CA ASN A 684 29.00 -8.09 20.64
C ASN A 684 29.81 -7.73 21.94
N GLY A 685 29.20 -7.85 23.10
CA GLY A 685 29.86 -7.65 24.36
C GLY A 685 30.43 -6.24 24.56
N GLU A 686 31.73 -6.13 24.96
CA GLU A 686 32.39 -4.85 25.26
C GLU A 686 32.50 -3.92 24.04
N GLU A 687 32.53 -4.43 22.80
CA GLU A 687 32.65 -3.63 21.58
C GLU A 687 31.33 -2.91 21.23
N SER A 688 30.19 -3.44 21.66
CA SER A 688 28.83 -2.89 21.43
C SER A 688 28.28 -2.16 22.65
N ALA A 689 29.03 -2.11 23.76
CA ALA A 689 28.60 -1.42 24.97
C ALA A 689 28.48 0.10 24.72
N PRO A 690 27.47 0.76 25.29
CA PRO A 690 27.37 2.21 25.26
C PRO A 690 28.59 2.88 25.87
N PHE A 691 29.00 4.01 25.29
CA PHE A 691 30.11 4.75 25.88
C PHE A 691 29.69 5.38 27.20
N ALA A 692 30.65 5.43 28.15
CA ALA A 692 30.46 6.15 29.40
C ALA A 692 30.19 7.64 29.15
N GLU A 693 29.37 8.29 29.98
CA GLU A 693 28.89 9.70 29.85
C GLU A 693 30.01 10.71 29.57
N ASN A 694 31.16 10.56 30.24
CA ASN A 694 32.32 11.42 30.05
C ASN A 694 32.95 11.29 28.65
N LYS A 695 32.84 10.10 28.02
CA LYS A 695 33.36 9.82 26.68
C LYS A 695 32.44 10.41 25.60
N ILE A 696 31.11 10.37 25.81
CA ILE A 696 30.11 10.96 24.90
C ILE A 696 30.39 12.45 24.72
N GLY A 697 30.45 13.22 25.82
CA GLY A 697 30.68 14.66 25.75
C GLY A 697 32.08 15.04 25.25
N LYS A 698 33.13 14.33 25.69
CA LYS A 698 34.53 14.64 25.32
C LYS A 698 34.83 14.39 23.85
N LYS A 699 34.17 13.39 23.24
CA LYS A 699 34.33 13.04 21.82
C LYS A 699 33.25 13.64 20.91
N LYS A 700 32.32 14.41 21.49
CA LYS A 700 31.15 14.97 20.79
C LYS A 700 30.41 13.90 19.97
N VAL A 701 30.14 12.75 20.60
CA VAL A 701 29.61 11.55 19.93
C VAL A 701 28.21 11.81 19.39
N PHE A 702 27.33 12.38 20.22
CA PHE A 702 25.96 12.69 19.78
C PHE A 702 25.93 13.71 18.65
N GLU A 703 26.72 14.78 18.77
CA GLU A 703 26.79 15.83 17.75
C GLU A 703 27.32 15.32 16.39
N LYS A 704 28.06 14.22 16.38
CA LYS A 704 28.52 13.55 15.15
C LYS A 704 27.49 12.56 14.59
N ILE A 705 26.68 11.96 15.42
CA ILE A 705 25.64 11.00 15.05
C ILE A 705 24.34 11.73 14.61
N ALA A 706 23.95 12.79 15.30
CA ALA A 706 22.71 13.53 15.11
C ALA A 706 22.45 14.00 13.65
N PRO A 707 23.43 14.46 12.86
CA PRO A 707 23.20 14.81 11.45
C PRO A 707 22.76 13.62 10.57
N HIS A 708 22.96 12.40 11.03
CA HIS A 708 22.60 11.16 10.34
C HIS A 708 21.40 10.46 10.97
N LEU A 709 20.81 11.05 12.02
CA LEU A 709 19.54 10.62 12.61
C LEU A 709 18.43 11.45 11.97
N LEU A 710 17.75 10.86 11.02
CA LEU A 710 16.71 11.51 10.23
C LEU A 710 15.43 10.69 10.31
N THR A 711 14.29 11.29 10.01
CA THR A 711 13.08 10.54 9.72
C THR A 711 12.96 10.34 8.22
N SER A 712 12.59 9.13 7.80
CA SER A 712 12.25 8.85 6.41
C SER A 712 11.00 9.64 5.96
N LYS A 713 10.72 9.64 4.68
CA LYS A 713 9.47 10.22 4.13
C LYS A 713 8.18 9.62 4.73
N TYR A 714 8.30 8.51 5.47
CA TYR A 714 7.20 7.85 6.18
C TYR A 714 7.20 8.12 7.69
N GLY A 715 8.05 9.01 8.17
CA GLY A 715 8.15 9.30 9.60
C GLY A 715 8.86 8.22 10.42
N VAL A 716 9.60 7.31 9.80
CA VAL A 716 10.41 6.33 10.51
C VAL A 716 11.75 6.97 10.88
N PRO A 717 12.12 7.03 12.17
CA PRO A 717 13.43 7.52 12.57
C PRO A 717 14.52 6.51 12.18
N GLU A 718 15.52 6.97 11.46
CA GLU A 718 16.56 6.17 10.84
C GLU A 718 17.96 6.71 11.17
N PHE A 719 18.93 5.82 11.26
CA PHE A 719 20.35 6.17 11.27
C PHE A 719 21.00 5.59 10.00
N LEU A 720 21.52 6.46 9.14
CA LEU A 720 22.10 6.08 7.84
C LEU A 720 21.13 5.21 6.99
N GLY A 721 19.84 5.60 6.96
CA GLY A 721 18.81 4.87 6.22
C GLY A 721 18.39 3.52 6.82
N ARG A 722 18.72 3.26 8.10
CA ARG A 722 18.33 2.06 8.86
C ARG A 722 17.41 2.45 10.01
N PRO A 723 16.23 1.81 10.15
CA PRO A 723 15.25 2.20 11.16
C PRO A 723 15.75 1.95 12.60
N LEU A 724 15.35 2.82 13.52
CA LEU A 724 15.46 2.58 14.95
C LEU A 724 14.37 1.58 15.35
N MET A 725 14.77 0.50 16.01
CA MET A 725 13.90 -0.63 16.33
C MET A 725 13.93 -0.99 17.81
N THR A 726 12.84 -1.57 18.28
CA THR A 726 12.70 -2.28 19.56
C THR A 726 12.39 -3.75 19.29
N SER A 727 12.33 -4.57 20.33
CA SER A 727 11.88 -5.98 20.21
C SER A 727 10.42 -6.08 19.72
N ALA A 728 9.61 -5.04 19.92
CA ALA A 728 8.21 -4.96 19.48
C ALA A 728 8.03 -4.42 18.05
N GLY A 729 9.08 -3.83 17.45
CA GLY A 729 9.02 -3.32 16.06
C GLY A 729 9.73 -1.98 15.85
N VAL A 730 9.40 -1.33 14.76
CA VAL A 730 10.01 -0.08 14.30
C VAL A 730 9.45 1.13 15.06
N CYS A 731 10.32 2.06 15.47
CA CYS A 731 9.90 3.33 16.04
C CYS A 731 9.33 4.25 14.94
N THR A 732 8.45 5.18 15.32
CA THR A 732 7.78 6.08 14.38
C THR A 732 7.80 7.53 14.87
N SER A 733 7.57 8.47 13.96
CA SER A 733 7.36 9.88 14.27
C SER A 733 6.32 10.48 13.33
N PRO A 734 5.49 11.42 13.79
CA PRO A 734 4.58 12.16 12.92
C PRO A 734 5.28 13.11 11.93
N ILE A 735 6.57 13.36 12.08
CA ILE A 735 7.35 14.27 11.21
C ILE A 735 8.09 13.44 10.15
N PRO A 736 7.71 13.49 8.87
CA PRO A 736 8.48 12.92 7.77
C PRO A 736 9.64 13.84 7.36
N ASP A 737 10.69 13.27 6.78
CA ASP A 737 11.87 13.99 6.24
C ASP A 737 12.47 15.00 7.22
N GLY A 738 12.36 14.74 8.51
CA GLY A 738 12.81 15.61 9.59
C GLY A 738 14.15 15.17 10.18
N THR A 739 14.67 15.99 11.09
CA THR A 739 15.87 15.68 11.90
C THR A 739 15.46 15.11 13.24
N VAL A 740 16.17 14.09 13.75
CA VAL A 740 15.95 13.52 15.08
C VAL A 740 17.03 14.01 16.03
N SER A 741 16.61 14.66 17.09
CA SER A 741 17.52 15.24 18.09
C SER A 741 16.94 15.21 19.51
#